data_c665376cc17417736b699a02c0e61595
#
_entry.id   c665376cc17417736b699a02c0e61595
#
_cell.length_a   1.000
_cell.length_b   1.000
_cell.length_c   1.000
_cell.angle_alpha   90.00
_cell.angle_beta   90.00
_cell.angle_gamma   90.00
#
_symmetry.space_group_name_H-M   'P 1'
#
loop_
_entity.id
_entity.type
_entity.pdbx_description
1 polymer ?
#
loop_
_entity_poly.entity_id
_entity_poly.type
_entity_poly.pdbx_seq_one_letter_code
_entity_poly.pdbx_strand_id
1 'polypeptide(L)'
;MKKKKRITHVALIGAMWMSGFSTLQAQHLEPVRAGKQAPANDSLRTRTQHLDDVEVRAKKPRSALSSVTPVQTITSSELQLLGITSVGDAAKRMAGVLVRDYGGIGGLQTVSVRSLGACHTAVSYDGIVVSNMQAGQIDVSRYSLSNIRQLSVAIGQGSDLMQSARHYASAGILSIESRGIDWTSPQPWQLKVNAKTGSWGLFTPSLQYSQRLSSQTALTFDANMVRADGVYPFTIQNGRYKEHHKRYNSDILLGQGEVNLFHRWDKNELSAKVSYYNSKRGLPGVVILYNSDAEERMWDESCFAQMVWKSQLAPRLALNARLKYAHTWSKYEDYNVKYQGGKLTDIARQNEYYASATIGYDLGWGWTTALAEDFSIGDLRTNVVSQPNPTRYSSQTAWSLRWKWQRWQVDGNLVGTYISEKASKEDKGSSGSSSSSGSSGSSSSVNARIPADRKRISPSVAMNYRLLADETLYLRAMMKSTYRVPTFTDMYYLHIGNTNLKPENATEWNLGVTWAHQFGGKSLRNPARGISLQATLDTYYNKVTDKIVAFPTTYVWKMVNFGRVEIKGVDATLSLGVPMGQKMALDVDASYTYQYAVDKTDSKKSYYRHQLPYTPRHSGNVSAVWSNSWVSVGWQMQAVGERWSMIQCTDEYRMKAYQEHTFTLSKEFSLGKRKKNIESGSGARENALKGNVSEKNALNGNGSEESALYGNASRRDFSRGCVLKLSFSLLNAFNKQYEVIKYYPMPGRSWQATASLTL
;
A
#
# COMPACT_ATOMS: atom_id res chain seq x y z
N MET A 1 6.54 -16.06 39.38
CA MET A 1 5.59 -17.10 38.95
C MET A 1 4.18 -16.52 38.66
N LYS A 2 3.99 -15.51 37.85
CA LYS A 2 2.64 -14.94 37.51
C LYS A 2 2.45 -14.59 36.00
N LYS A 3 3.25 -15.15 35.10
CA LYS A 3 3.18 -14.86 33.64
C LYS A 3 2.53 -15.97 32.78
N LYS A 4 2.08 -17.09 33.32
CA LYS A 4 1.52 -18.20 32.52
C LYS A 4 -0.01 -18.26 32.37
N LYS A 5 -0.78 -17.34 32.98
CA LYS A 5 -2.26 -17.41 32.95
C LYS A 5 -2.98 -16.54 31.91
N ARG A 6 -2.28 -15.71 31.13
CA ARG A 6 -2.94 -14.81 30.15
C ARG A 6 -3.01 -15.35 28.73
N ILE A 7 -2.24 -16.38 28.38
CA ILE A 7 -2.24 -16.96 27.02
C ILE A 7 -3.42 -17.95 26.84
N THR A 8 -3.91 -18.52 27.92
CA THR A 8 -5.00 -19.53 27.88
C THR A 8 -6.40 -18.94 27.59
N HIS A 9 -6.62 -17.66 27.81
CA HIS A 9 -7.96 -17.05 27.61
C HIS A 9 -8.25 -16.63 26.17
N VAL A 10 -7.23 -16.36 25.35
CA VAL A 10 -7.43 -16.01 23.94
C VAL A 10 -7.66 -17.28 23.10
N ALA A 11 -7.06 -18.41 23.50
CA ALA A 11 -7.29 -19.68 22.84
C ALA A 11 -8.69 -20.28 23.14
N LEU A 12 -9.29 -19.93 24.29
CA LEU A 12 -10.63 -20.43 24.67
C LEU A 12 -11.77 -19.73 23.92
N ILE A 13 -11.60 -18.46 23.54
CA ILE A 13 -12.62 -17.73 22.77
C ILE A 13 -12.67 -18.22 21.32
N GLY A 14 -11.54 -18.62 20.74
CA GLY A 14 -11.49 -19.24 19.40
C GLY A 14 -12.12 -20.65 19.35
N ALA A 15 -12.02 -21.41 20.44
CA ALA A 15 -12.55 -22.78 20.51
C ALA A 15 -14.09 -22.82 20.76
N MET A 16 -14.66 -21.80 21.39
CA MET A 16 -16.11 -21.75 21.67
C MET A 16 -16.98 -21.41 20.46
N TRP A 17 -16.39 -20.88 19.38
CA TRP A 17 -17.11 -20.61 18.12
C TRP A 17 -17.08 -21.77 17.13
N MET A 18 -16.24 -22.80 17.34
CA MET A 18 -16.18 -23.98 16.46
C MET A 18 -17.05 -25.15 16.92
N SER A 19 -17.60 -25.13 18.13
CA SER A 19 -18.42 -26.24 18.66
C SER A 19 -19.93 -26.12 18.41
N GLY A 20 -20.39 -25.09 17.69
CA GLY A 20 -21.80 -24.83 17.42
C GLY A 20 -22.35 -25.34 16.07
N PHE A 21 -21.53 -25.95 15.21
CA PHE A 21 -21.96 -26.39 13.86
C PHE A 21 -21.72 -27.87 13.60
N SER A 22 -22.17 -28.73 14.47
CA SER A 22 -22.24 -30.17 14.17
C SER A 22 -23.56 -30.71 14.65
N THR A 23 -24.57 -30.68 13.80
CA THR A 23 -25.64 -31.68 13.63
C THR A 23 -26.65 -31.17 12.61
N LEU A 24 -26.47 -31.52 11.35
CA LEU A 24 -27.58 -31.68 10.42
C LEU A 24 -27.33 -32.99 9.66
N GLN A 25 -28.18 -33.95 9.99
CA GLN A 25 -28.19 -35.30 9.46
C GLN A 25 -28.41 -35.30 7.93
N ALA A 26 -27.60 -36.12 7.27
CA ALA A 26 -27.81 -36.53 5.88
C ALA A 26 -29.03 -37.47 5.78
N GLN A 27 -30.01 -37.09 5.02
CA GLN A 27 -31.06 -38.02 4.54
C GLN A 27 -30.61 -38.58 3.18
N HIS A 28 -30.62 -39.90 3.12
CA HIS A 28 -30.41 -40.70 1.91
C HIS A 28 -31.44 -40.36 0.82
N LEU A 29 -30.95 -40.15 -0.40
CA LEU A 29 -31.74 -40.31 -1.63
C LEU A 29 -31.00 -41.29 -2.55
N GLU A 30 -31.74 -42.31 -2.94
CA GLU A 30 -31.34 -43.41 -3.83
C GLU A 30 -31.04 -42.96 -5.27
N PRO A 31 -30.26 -43.74 -6.03
CA PRO A 31 -29.81 -43.35 -7.37
C PRO A 31 -30.86 -43.68 -8.45
N VAL A 32 -31.19 -42.70 -9.27
CA VAL A 32 -31.97 -42.91 -10.51
C VAL A 32 -31.05 -43.38 -11.64
N ARG A 33 -31.52 -44.43 -12.31
CA ARG A 33 -30.88 -45.19 -13.39
C ARG A 33 -30.56 -44.35 -14.63
N ALA A 34 -29.43 -44.69 -15.21
CA ALA A 34 -28.85 -44.19 -16.45
C ALA A 34 -29.76 -44.39 -17.68
N GLY A 35 -29.94 -43.33 -18.45
CA GLY A 35 -30.43 -43.33 -19.82
C GLY A 35 -29.29 -43.23 -20.83
N LYS A 36 -29.37 -43.99 -21.92
CA LYS A 36 -28.38 -44.30 -22.94
C LYS A 36 -27.76 -43.08 -23.62
N GLN A 37 -26.44 -43.12 -23.76
CA GLN A 37 -25.62 -42.23 -24.57
C GLN A 37 -25.84 -42.43 -26.06
N ALA A 38 -25.92 -41.33 -26.80
CA ALA A 38 -25.63 -41.28 -28.26
C ALA A 38 -24.21 -40.77 -28.46
N PRO A 39 -23.47 -41.21 -29.48
CA PRO A 39 -22.06 -40.95 -29.65
C PRO A 39 -21.77 -39.54 -30.14
N ALA A 40 -20.92 -38.82 -29.46
CA ALA A 40 -20.33 -37.58 -29.94
C ALA A 40 -19.23 -37.85 -30.98
N ASN A 41 -19.37 -37.26 -32.12
CA ASN A 41 -18.34 -37.23 -33.16
C ASN A 41 -17.25 -36.24 -32.81
N ASP A 42 -16.06 -36.80 -32.74
CA ASP A 42 -14.78 -36.11 -32.59
C ASP A 42 -14.26 -35.76 -33.99
N SER A 43 -13.89 -34.52 -34.23
CA SER A 43 -12.78 -34.17 -35.13
C SER A 43 -12.62 -32.65 -35.31
N LEU A 44 -11.76 -32.06 -34.50
CA LEU A 44 -10.92 -30.92 -34.90
C LEU A 44 -9.59 -31.02 -34.17
N ARG A 45 -8.66 -31.79 -34.70
CA ARG A 45 -7.24 -31.76 -34.34
C ARG A 45 -6.68 -30.39 -34.71
N THR A 46 -6.76 -29.45 -33.82
CA THR A 46 -5.91 -28.26 -33.84
C THR A 46 -4.55 -28.68 -33.29
N ARG A 47 -3.57 -28.65 -34.18
CA ARG A 47 -2.14 -28.82 -33.88
C ARG A 47 -1.75 -27.73 -32.84
N THR A 48 -1.78 -28.05 -31.57
CA THR A 48 -1.25 -27.19 -30.51
C THR A 48 0.27 -27.15 -30.62
N GLN A 49 0.79 -26.11 -31.25
CA GLN A 49 2.19 -25.76 -31.10
C GLN A 49 2.35 -25.31 -29.62
N HIS A 50 3.12 -26.11 -28.88
CA HIS A 50 3.61 -25.70 -27.58
C HIS A 50 4.48 -24.44 -27.72
N LEU A 51 3.93 -23.30 -27.41
CA LEU A 51 4.69 -22.10 -27.17
C LEU A 51 5.28 -22.25 -25.75
N ASP A 52 6.60 -22.36 -25.64
CA ASP A 52 7.31 -22.25 -24.38
C ASP A 52 6.98 -20.87 -23.79
N ASP A 53 6.55 -20.87 -22.53
CA ASP A 53 5.99 -19.73 -21.82
C ASP A 53 6.94 -18.51 -21.83
N VAL A 54 6.59 -17.48 -22.58
CA VAL A 54 7.02 -16.12 -22.30
C VAL A 54 6.03 -15.58 -21.27
N GLU A 55 6.51 -15.20 -20.10
CA GLU A 55 5.70 -14.53 -19.07
C GLU A 55 5.24 -13.19 -19.65
N VAL A 56 4.05 -13.17 -20.25
CA VAL A 56 3.43 -11.92 -20.70
C VAL A 56 3.02 -11.16 -19.44
N ARG A 57 3.70 -10.05 -19.15
CA ARG A 57 3.32 -9.13 -18.08
C ARG A 57 1.84 -8.82 -18.22
N ALA A 58 1.09 -8.97 -17.12
CA ALA A 58 -0.30 -8.59 -17.06
C ALA A 58 -0.43 -7.12 -17.48
N LYS A 59 -1.17 -6.83 -18.55
CA LYS A 59 -1.43 -5.46 -19.00
C LYS A 59 -2.04 -4.70 -17.81
N LYS A 60 -1.55 -3.49 -17.55
CA LYS A 60 -2.16 -2.59 -16.54
C LYS A 60 -3.67 -2.53 -16.79
N PRO A 61 -4.50 -2.60 -15.74
CA PRO A 61 -5.95 -2.67 -15.91
C PRO A 61 -6.46 -1.47 -16.74
N ARG A 62 -7.34 -1.71 -17.69
CA ARG A 62 -7.97 -0.65 -18.51
C ARG A 62 -8.65 0.41 -17.64
N SER A 63 -9.15 0.04 -16.46
CA SER A 63 -9.71 0.94 -15.45
C SER A 63 -8.74 2.04 -14.99
N ALA A 64 -7.43 1.77 -14.94
CA ALA A 64 -6.43 2.78 -14.62
C ALA A 64 -6.25 3.82 -15.73
N LEU A 65 -6.46 3.45 -17.01
CA LEU A 65 -6.35 4.35 -18.14
C LEU A 65 -7.54 5.32 -18.22
N SER A 66 -8.75 4.83 -17.97
CA SER A 66 -9.98 5.61 -17.98
C SER A 66 -10.30 6.29 -16.66
N SER A 67 -9.40 6.21 -15.68
CA SER A 67 -9.60 6.86 -14.37
C SER A 67 -9.68 8.38 -14.50
N VAL A 68 -10.60 9.01 -13.78
CA VAL A 68 -10.73 10.48 -13.71
C VAL A 68 -9.56 11.15 -12.98
N THR A 69 -8.76 10.36 -12.25
CA THR A 69 -7.58 10.84 -11.49
C THR A 69 -6.36 9.99 -11.82
N PRO A 70 -5.13 10.49 -11.59
CA PRO A 70 -3.92 9.71 -11.81
C PRO A 70 -3.87 8.49 -10.90
N VAL A 71 -3.72 7.30 -11.49
CA VAL A 71 -3.53 6.04 -10.77
C VAL A 71 -2.29 5.33 -11.31
N GLN A 72 -1.38 4.98 -10.42
CA GLN A 72 -0.17 4.23 -10.72
C GLN A 72 -0.20 2.90 -9.98
N THR A 73 0.20 1.82 -10.61
CA THR A 73 0.10 0.46 -10.07
C THR A 73 1.39 -0.30 -10.31
N ILE A 74 1.83 -1.06 -9.31
CA ILE A 74 2.94 -2.02 -9.40
C ILE A 74 2.43 -3.38 -8.94
N THR A 75 2.64 -4.40 -9.77
CA THR A 75 2.21 -5.77 -9.52
C THR A 75 3.26 -6.58 -8.76
N SER A 76 2.85 -7.71 -8.15
CA SER A 76 3.79 -8.60 -7.43
C SER A 76 4.90 -9.18 -8.32
N SER A 77 4.66 -9.38 -9.62
CA SER A 77 5.68 -9.82 -10.56
C SER A 77 6.74 -8.75 -10.79
N GLU A 78 6.34 -7.48 -10.95
CA GLU A 78 7.25 -6.34 -11.07
C GLU A 78 8.07 -6.13 -9.79
N LEU A 79 7.44 -6.28 -8.61
CA LEU A 79 8.13 -6.20 -7.32
C LEU A 79 9.31 -7.19 -7.24
N GLN A 80 9.11 -8.43 -7.70
CA GLN A 80 10.13 -9.48 -7.67
C GLN A 80 11.22 -9.29 -8.74
N LEU A 81 10.84 -8.94 -9.97
CA LEU A 81 11.77 -8.78 -11.10
C LEU A 81 12.71 -7.60 -10.93
N LEU A 82 12.29 -6.59 -10.17
CA LEU A 82 13.07 -5.38 -9.91
C LEU A 82 13.80 -5.40 -8.56
N GLY A 83 13.74 -6.51 -7.79
CA GLY A 83 14.45 -6.64 -6.52
C GLY A 83 13.98 -5.66 -5.44
N ILE A 84 12.69 -5.29 -5.45
CA ILE A 84 12.12 -4.35 -4.49
C ILE A 84 12.10 -4.98 -3.10
N THR A 85 12.51 -4.20 -2.08
CA THR A 85 12.77 -4.71 -0.74
C THR A 85 11.65 -4.43 0.25
N SER A 86 10.92 -3.31 0.05
CA SER A 86 9.83 -2.86 0.94
C SER A 86 8.71 -2.17 0.18
N VAL A 87 7.56 -1.95 0.84
CA VAL A 87 6.45 -1.15 0.31
C VAL A 87 6.90 0.29 0.04
N GLY A 88 7.74 0.86 0.91
CA GLY A 88 8.32 2.18 0.69
C GLY A 88 9.18 2.23 -0.58
N ASP A 89 10.01 1.21 -0.84
CA ASP A 89 10.83 1.15 -2.06
C ASP A 89 9.97 1.01 -3.32
N ALA A 90 8.85 0.30 -3.25
CA ALA A 90 7.88 0.26 -4.33
C ALA A 90 7.26 1.64 -4.57
N ALA A 91 6.86 2.33 -3.49
CA ALA A 91 6.24 3.65 -3.56
C ALA A 91 7.17 4.74 -4.11
N LYS A 92 8.49 4.67 -3.83
CA LYS A 92 9.52 5.59 -4.37
C LYS A 92 9.56 5.62 -5.90
N ARG A 93 9.02 4.61 -6.59
CA ARG A 93 9.01 4.51 -8.06
C ARG A 93 7.83 5.21 -8.72
N MET A 94 6.83 5.55 -7.92
CA MET A 94 5.62 6.21 -8.41
C MET A 94 5.85 7.72 -8.50
N ALA A 95 5.47 8.33 -9.62
CA ALA A 95 5.59 9.77 -9.80
C ALA A 95 4.72 10.52 -8.78
N GLY A 96 5.22 11.64 -8.26
CA GLY A 96 4.53 12.42 -7.23
C GLY A 96 4.61 11.84 -5.82
N VAL A 97 5.33 10.73 -5.62
CA VAL A 97 5.44 10.06 -4.31
C VAL A 97 6.82 10.30 -3.70
N LEU A 98 6.83 10.74 -2.46
CA LEU A 98 8.00 10.92 -1.63
C LEU A 98 7.94 9.96 -0.44
N VAL A 99 9.01 9.21 -0.20
CA VAL A 99 9.14 8.33 0.96
C VAL A 99 10.21 8.88 1.88
N ARG A 100 9.87 9.09 3.14
CA ARG A 100 10.84 9.33 4.21
C ARG A 100 11.27 8.00 4.78
N ASP A 101 12.57 7.78 4.82
CA ASP A 101 13.20 6.54 5.25
C ASP A 101 14.28 6.87 6.27
N TYR A 102 14.16 6.34 7.47
CA TYR A 102 15.08 6.60 8.58
C TYR A 102 16.24 5.62 8.64
N GLY A 103 16.45 4.88 7.56
CA GLY A 103 17.62 4.05 7.29
C GLY A 103 17.55 2.64 7.82
N GLY A 104 18.25 1.75 7.11
CA GLY A 104 18.42 0.35 7.49
C GLY A 104 17.20 -0.54 7.19
N ILE A 105 17.36 -1.84 7.48
CA ILE A 105 16.33 -2.87 7.20
C ILE A 105 15.11 -2.70 8.11
N GLY A 106 15.28 -2.18 9.31
CA GLY A 106 14.20 -1.96 10.30
C GLY A 106 13.70 -0.51 10.38
N GLY A 107 14.15 0.38 9.49
CA GLY A 107 13.84 1.80 9.52
C GLY A 107 12.35 2.11 9.29
N LEU A 108 11.87 3.14 9.98
CA LEU A 108 10.53 3.69 9.75
C LEU A 108 10.43 4.24 8.32
N GLN A 109 9.36 3.88 7.60
CA GLN A 109 9.09 4.39 6.26
C GLN A 109 7.71 5.01 6.17
N THR A 110 7.61 6.28 5.78
CA THR A 110 6.34 6.98 5.59
C THR A 110 6.22 7.53 4.18
N VAL A 111 4.99 7.50 3.64
CA VAL A 111 4.69 7.88 2.26
C VAL A 111 3.94 9.22 2.23
N SER A 112 4.36 10.12 1.37
CA SER A 112 3.72 11.41 1.11
C SER A 112 3.48 11.60 -0.38
N VAL A 113 2.27 12.01 -0.75
CA VAL A 113 1.90 12.33 -2.14
C VAL A 113 2.05 13.83 -2.35
N ARG A 114 2.76 14.22 -3.44
CA ARG A 114 2.95 15.62 -3.88
C ARG A 114 3.33 16.58 -2.76
N SER A 115 4.18 16.15 -1.85
CA SER A 115 4.68 16.93 -0.69
C SER A 115 3.62 17.52 0.25
N LEU A 116 2.38 17.04 0.18
CA LEU A 116 1.32 17.43 1.13
C LEU A 116 1.63 16.97 2.55
N GLY A 117 2.42 15.90 2.69
CA GLY A 117 2.81 15.27 3.95
C GLY A 117 2.17 13.90 4.16
N ALA A 118 2.83 13.05 4.96
CA ALA A 118 2.38 11.68 5.18
C ALA A 118 1.00 11.62 5.87
N CYS A 119 0.65 12.63 6.68
CA CYS A 119 -0.66 12.71 7.32
C CYS A 119 -1.82 13.05 6.38
N HIS A 120 -1.54 13.52 5.15
CA HIS A 120 -2.54 13.72 4.10
C HIS A 120 -2.66 12.51 3.16
N THR A 121 -1.76 11.54 3.28
CA THR A 121 -1.73 10.34 2.45
C THR A 121 -2.31 9.17 3.23
N ALA A 122 -3.45 8.66 2.82
CA ALA A 122 -4.02 7.46 3.40
C ALA A 122 -3.25 6.22 2.93
N VAL A 123 -3.14 5.23 3.80
CA VAL A 123 -2.74 3.87 3.45
C VAL A 123 -3.96 2.98 3.60
N SER A 124 -4.35 2.30 2.54
CA SER A 124 -5.47 1.35 2.54
C SER A 124 -4.92 -0.07 2.46
N TYR A 125 -5.43 -0.97 3.29
CA TYR A 125 -5.11 -2.38 3.25
C TYR A 125 -6.38 -3.19 2.97
N ASP A 126 -6.43 -3.84 1.80
CA ASP A 126 -7.60 -4.56 1.27
C ASP A 126 -8.91 -3.75 1.35
N GLY A 127 -8.84 -2.48 0.92
CA GLY A 127 -10.01 -1.61 0.81
C GLY A 127 -10.47 -0.95 2.12
N ILE A 128 -9.71 -1.09 3.21
CA ILE A 128 -9.96 -0.39 4.47
C ILE A 128 -8.78 0.53 4.81
N VAL A 129 -9.05 1.81 5.01
CA VAL A 129 -8.03 2.79 5.40
C VAL A 129 -7.51 2.49 6.79
N VAL A 130 -6.20 2.33 6.91
CA VAL A 130 -5.51 2.16 8.18
C VAL A 130 -5.33 3.51 8.85
N SER A 131 -5.58 3.60 10.13
CA SER A 131 -5.39 4.82 10.91
C SER A 131 -4.35 4.64 12.00
N ASN A 132 -3.71 5.75 12.35
CA ASN A 132 -2.89 5.91 13.53
C ASN A 132 -3.21 7.29 14.13
N MET A 133 -4.04 7.30 15.15
CA MET A 133 -4.50 8.57 15.75
C MET A 133 -3.43 9.27 16.56
N GLN A 134 -2.43 8.53 17.05
CA GLN A 134 -1.29 9.07 17.78
C GLN A 134 -0.39 9.88 16.83
N ALA A 135 0.14 9.25 15.78
CA ALA A 135 1.14 9.86 14.90
C ALA A 135 0.53 10.45 13.61
N GLY A 136 -0.67 10.02 13.19
CA GLY A 136 -1.35 10.46 11.98
C GLY A 136 -0.71 9.98 10.67
N GLN A 137 0.38 9.23 10.73
CA GLN A 137 1.10 8.68 9.59
C GLN A 137 1.31 7.18 9.78
N ILE A 138 1.34 6.45 8.69
CA ILE A 138 1.46 4.98 8.70
C ILE A 138 2.88 4.59 8.32
N ASP A 139 3.48 3.72 9.15
CA ASP A 139 4.72 3.03 8.84
C ASP A 139 4.44 1.92 7.81
N VAL A 140 4.82 2.15 6.56
CA VAL A 140 4.59 1.17 5.49
C VAL A 140 5.62 0.05 5.49
N SER A 141 6.69 0.14 6.29
CA SER A 141 7.69 -0.94 6.45
C SER A 141 7.10 -2.19 7.12
N ARG A 142 5.96 -2.07 7.80
CA ARG A 142 5.25 -3.15 8.48
C ARG A 142 4.60 -4.17 7.53
N TYR A 143 4.36 -3.79 6.26
CA TYR A 143 3.66 -4.66 5.31
C TYR A 143 4.63 -5.52 4.53
N SER A 144 4.42 -6.84 4.57
CA SER A 144 5.27 -7.79 3.86
C SER A 144 4.96 -7.82 2.37
N LEU A 145 5.99 -7.65 1.53
CA LEU A 145 5.86 -7.80 0.08
C LEU A 145 5.50 -9.24 -0.35
N SER A 146 5.76 -10.25 0.47
CA SER A 146 5.47 -11.65 0.12
C SER A 146 3.99 -11.89 -0.13
N ASN A 147 3.12 -11.25 0.66
CA ASN A 147 1.66 -11.39 0.58
C ASN A 147 0.99 -10.35 -0.34
N ILE A 148 1.74 -9.41 -0.93
CA ILE A 148 1.14 -8.37 -1.77
C ILE A 148 0.91 -8.89 -3.18
N ARG A 149 -0.32 -8.70 -3.68
CA ARG A 149 -0.71 -8.88 -5.07
C ARG A 149 -0.39 -7.64 -5.91
N GLN A 150 -0.75 -6.48 -5.38
CA GLN A 150 -0.67 -5.21 -6.08
C GLN A 150 -0.52 -4.05 -5.10
N LEU A 151 0.29 -3.08 -5.47
CA LEU A 151 0.36 -1.76 -4.84
C LEU A 151 -0.12 -0.71 -5.83
N SER A 152 -0.95 0.22 -5.39
CA SER A 152 -1.38 1.34 -6.23
C SER A 152 -1.41 2.64 -5.46
N VAL A 153 -1.09 3.73 -6.15
CA VAL A 153 -1.25 5.10 -5.64
C VAL A 153 -2.28 5.81 -6.50
N ALA A 154 -3.37 6.24 -5.88
CA ALA A 154 -4.34 7.15 -6.47
C ALA A 154 -4.13 8.57 -5.91
N ILE A 155 -4.03 9.55 -6.80
CA ILE A 155 -3.85 10.96 -6.43
C ILE A 155 -5.21 11.66 -6.56
N GLY A 156 -5.69 12.24 -5.46
CA GLY A 156 -7.02 12.82 -5.40
C GLY A 156 -8.07 11.81 -4.94
N GLN A 157 -8.90 11.31 -5.84
CA GLN A 157 -9.94 10.32 -5.51
C GLN A 157 -9.76 9.05 -6.34
N GLY A 158 -10.16 7.91 -5.79
CA GLY A 158 -10.18 6.66 -6.53
C GLY A 158 -11.29 6.64 -7.60
N SER A 159 -11.13 5.75 -8.57
CA SER A 159 -12.11 5.56 -9.65
C SER A 159 -13.35 4.77 -9.24
N ASP A 160 -13.36 4.12 -8.09
CA ASP A 160 -14.47 3.33 -7.56
C ASP A 160 -15.43 4.23 -6.76
N LEU A 161 -16.72 4.23 -7.09
CA LEU A 161 -17.77 4.94 -6.34
C LEU A 161 -18.14 4.23 -5.04
N MET A 162 -17.87 2.93 -4.92
CA MET A 162 -18.21 2.13 -3.74
C MET A 162 -17.16 2.21 -2.63
N GLN A 163 -16.32 3.26 -2.64
CA GLN A 163 -15.33 3.52 -1.59
C GLN A 163 -15.98 4.05 -0.32
N SER A 164 -15.27 3.93 0.80
CA SER A 164 -15.69 4.50 2.07
C SER A 164 -15.50 6.03 2.09
N ALA A 165 -16.20 6.73 2.97
CA ALA A 165 -16.09 8.18 3.11
C ALA A 165 -14.65 8.61 3.49
N ARG A 166 -13.93 7.80 4.28
CA ARG A 166 -12.55 8.03 4.67
C ARG A 166 -11.58 8.01 3.47
N HIS A 167 -11.85 7.21 2.43
CA HIS A 167 -11.08 7.25 1.19
C HIS A 167 -11.23 8.60 0.47
N TYR A 168 -12.45 9.11 0.39
CA TYR A 168 -12.71 10.42 -0.23
C TYR A 168 -12.11 11.59 0.56
N ALA A 169 -11.94 11.47 1.87
CA ALA A 169 -11.39 12.51 2.73
C ALA A 169 -9.88 12.74 2.55
N SER A 170 -9.14 11.80 1.94
CA SER A 170 -7.67 11.84 1.83
C SER A 170 -7.20 12.50 0.54
N ALA A 171 -6.04 13.19 0.55
CA ALA A 171 -5.43 13.85 -0.61
C ALA A 171 -4.88 12.86 -1.64
N GLY A 172 -4.34 11.74 -1.16
CA GLY A 172 -3.87 10.63 -1.96
C GLY A 172 -3.95 9.34 -1.16
N ILE A 173 -3.99 8.21 -1.85
CA ILE A 173 -4.16 6.89 -1.22
C ILE A 173 -3.12 5.93 -1.78
N LEU A 174 -2.31 5.35 -0.90
CA LEU A 174 -1.53 4.16 -1.18
C LEU A 174 -2.38 2.93 -0.83
N SER A 175 -2.83 2.20 -1.83
CA SER A 175 -3.60 0.96 -1.64
C SER A 175 -2.68 -0.24 -1.73
N ILE A 176 -2.72 -1.07 -0.70
CA ILE A 176 -2.01 -2.33 -0.57
C ILE A 176 -3.07 -3.43 -0.69
N GLU A 177 -2.98 -4.23 -1.74
CA GLU A 177 -3.87 -5.36 -1.94
C GLU A 177 -3.12 -6.66 -1.70
N SER A 178 -3.61 -7.45 -0.75
CA SER A 178 -3.05 -8.77 -0.45
C SER A 178 -3.44 -9.80 -1.52
N ARG A 179 -2.75 -10.94 -1.52
CA ARG A 179 -3.09 -12.05 -2.41
C ARG A 179 -4.43 -12.64 -2.00
N GLY A 180 -5.35 -12.71 -2.95
CA GLY A 180 -6.60 -13.42 -2.81
C GLY A 180 -6.48 -14.86 -3.27
N ILE A 181 -7.64 -15.51 -3.45
CA ILE A 181 -7.77 -16.87 -3.98
C ILE A 181 -7.96 -16.83 -5.51
N ASP A 182 -7.33 -17.75 -6.20
CA ASP A 182 -7.66 -18.03 -7.60
C ASP A 182 -8.77 -19.09 -7.66
N TRP A 183 -9.98 -18.63 -7.93
CA TRP A 183 -11.16 -19.48 -8.03
C TRP A 183 -11.18 -20.32 -9.32
N THR A 184 -10.35 -19.99 -10.30
CA THR A 184 -10.28 -20.68 -11.60
C THR A 184 -9.23 -21.77 -11.64
N SER A 185 -8.32 -21.80 -10.66
CA SER A 185 -7.28 -22.81 -10.57
C SER A 185 -7.88 -24.21 -10.51
N PRO A 186 -7.36 -25.19 -11.28
CA PRO A 186 -7.80 -26.58 -11.16
C PRO A 186 -7.43 -27.22 -9.83
N GLN A 187 -6.39 -26.72 -9.15
CA GLN A 187 -5.95 -27.23 -7.85
C GLN A 187 -6.72 -26.56 -6.71
N PRO A 188 -7.22 -27.33 -5.72
CA PRO A 188 -7.93 -26.76 -4.59
C PRO A 188 -7.02 -26.08 -3.57
N TRP A 189 -5.72 -26.34 -3.59
CA TRP A 189 -4.74 -25.78 -2.67
C TRP A 189 -3.47 -25.35 -3.39
N GLN A 190 -2.75 -24.42 -2.81
CA GLN A 190 -1.43 -23.97 -3.24
C GLN A 190 -0.59 -23.65 -1.99
N LEU A 191 0.64 -24.12 -1.97
CA LEU A 191 1.62 -23.79 -0.95
C LEU A 191 2.81 -23.09 -1.60
N LYS A 192 3.21 -21.94 -1.05
CA LYS A 192 4.40 -21.22 -1.48
C LYS A 192 5.29 -20.94 -0.29
N VAL A 193 6.53 -21.41 -0.36
CA VAL A 193 7.56 -21.18 0.65
C VAL A 193 8.64 -20.30 0.03
N ASN A 194 9.02 -19.23 0.72
CA ASN A 194 10.11 -18.39 0.28
C ASN A 194 11.14 -18.28 1.41
N ALA A 195 12.42 -18.26 1.03
CA ALA A 195 13.53 -17.93 1.90
C ALA A 195 14.35 -16.84 1.22
N LYS A 196 14.53 -15.71 1.90
CA LYS A 196 15.36 -14.60 1.45
C LYS A 196 16.50 -14.41 2.42
N THR A 197 17.72 -14.25 1.92
CA THR A 197 18.90 -13.90 2.70
C THR A 197 19.67 -12.79 2.01
N GLY A 198 20.54 -12.09 2.76
CA GLY A 198 21.31 -11.00 2.17
C GLY A 198 22.28 -10.34 3.14
N SER A 199 22.84 -9.23 2.70
CA SER A 199 23.73 -8.39 3.50
C SER A 199 23.09 -7.98 4.83
N TRP A 200 23.92 -7.67 5.81
CA TRP A 200 23.52 -7.15 7.12
C TRP A 200 22.73 -8.16 7.96
N GLY A 201 23.08 -9.44 7.84
CA GLY A 201 22.43 -10.53 8.58
C GLY A 201 20.96 -10.75 8.21
N LEU A 202 20.52 -10.27 7.03
CA LEU A 202 19.14 -10.40 6.59
C LEU A 202 18.77 -11.88 6.37
N PHE A 203 17.71 -12.32 7.04
CA PHE A 203 17.04 -13.59 6.79
C PHE A 203 15.53 -13.42 6.93
N THR A 204 14.80 -13.78 5.87
CA THR A 204 13.33 -13.59 5.79
C THR A 204 12.68 -14.84 5.21
N PRO A 205 12.29 -15.82 6.05
CA PRO A 205 11.42 -16.92 5.63
C PRO A 205 9.98 -16.43 5.52
N SER A 206 9.23 -16.95 4.57
CA SER A 206 7.78 -16.74 4.47
C SER A 206 7.06 -17.96 3.92
N LEU A 207 5.84 -18.15 4.41
CA LEU A 207 4.94 -19.23 4.05
C LEU A 207 3.60 -18.62 3.60
N GLN A 208 3.08 -19.10 2.48
CA GLN A 208 1.76 -18.75 1.97
C GLN A 208 1.03 -20.05 1.63
N TYR A 209 -0.13 -20.21 2.21
CA TYR A 209 -1.01 -21.34 1.95
C TYR A 209 -2.38 -20.83 1.54
N SER A 210 -2.94 -21.38 0.48
CA SER A 210 -4.30 -21.09 0.06
C SER A 210 -5.04 -22.39 -0.22
N GLN A 211 -6.29 -22.48 0.20
CA GLN A 211 -7.15 -23.63 -0.01
C GLN A 211 -8.58 -23.22 -0.32
N ARG A 212 -9.14 -23.79 -1.37
CA ARG A 212 -10.58 -23.79 -1.61
C ARG A 212 -11.20 -24.94 -0.85
N LEU A 213 -12.07 -24.60 0.10
CA LEU A 213 -12.82 -25.57 0.90
C LEU A 213 -14.07 -26.05 0.11
N SER A 214 -14.61 -25.16 -0.73
CA SER A 214 -15.73 -25.46 -1.63
C SER A 214 -15.67 -24.55 -2.88
N SER A 215 -16.64 -24.66 -3.78
CA SER A 215 -16.79 -23.73 -4.91
C SER A 215 -17.05 -22.28 -4.47
N GLN A 216 -17.49 -22.08 -3.24
CA GLN A 216 -17.89 -20.78 -2.69
C GLN A 216 -17.02 -20.29 -1.54
N THR A 217 -16.28 -21.19 -0.86
CA THR A 217 -15.51 -20.87 0.35
C THR A 217 -14.04 -21.18 0.16
N ALA A 218 -13.18 -20.28 0.56
CA ALA A 218 -11.74 -20.47 0.54
C ALA A 218 -11.05 -19.81 1.74
N LEU A 219 -9.89 -20.34 2.11
CA LEU A 219 -9.04 -19.87 3.21
C LEU A 219 -7.65 -19.57 2.67
N THR A 220 -7.02 -18.50 3.16
CA THR A 220 -5.58 -18.29 2.97
C THR A 220 -4.91 -18.05 4.32
N PHE A 221 -3.67 -18.53 4.41
CA PHE A 221 -2.80 -18.30 5.54
C PHE A 221 -1.46 -17.77 5.02
N ASP A 222 -1.00 -16.67 5.60
CA ASP A 222 0.29 -16.06 5.30
C ASP A 222 1.06 -15.85 6.58
N ALA A 223 2.36 -16.22 6.59
CA ALA A 223 3.25 -15.94 7.69
C ALA A 223 4.61 -15.52 7.15
N ASN A 224 5.23 -14.54 7.78
CA ASN A 224 6.61 -14.17 7.48
C ASN A 224 7.35 -13.69 8.73
N MET A 225 8.67 -13.87 8.71
CA MET A 225 9.59 -13.37 9.70
C MET A 225 10.68 -12.55 9.01
N VAL A 226 11.16 -11.50 9.66
CA VAL A 226 12.34 -10.73 9.25
C VAL A 226 13.31 -10.71 10.42
N ARG A 227 14.53 -11.13 10.17
CA ARG A 227 15.65 -10.97 11.09
C ARG A 227 16.80 -10.31 10.35
N ALA A 228 17.39 -9.28 10.95
CA ALA A 228 18.62 -8.66 10.48
C ALA A 228 19.37 -8.10 11.67
N ASP A 229 20.71 -8.09 11.60
CA ASP A 229 21.55 -7.34 12.54
C ASP A 229 21.64 -5.86 12.14
N GLY A 230 21.42 -5.57 10.86
CA GLY A 230 21.35 -4.22 10.32
C GLY A 230 22.68 -3.45 10.39
N VAL A 231 23.79 -4.09 10.74
CA VAL A 231 25.10 -3.43 10.89
C VAL A 231 25.73 -3.19 9.51
N TYR A 232 25.83 -1.94 9.08
CA TYR A 232 26.41 -1.58 7.79
C TYR A 232 27.43 -0.44 7.90
N PRO A 233 28.45 -0.42 7.01
CA PRO A 233 29.44 0.64 6.96
C PRO A 233 28.86 1.90 6.31
N PHE A 234 29.27 3.05 6.80
CA PHE A 234 29.00 4.35 6.21
C PHE A 234 30.19 5.28 6.37
N THR A 235 30.17 6.41 5.67
CA THR A 235 31.26 7.39 5.68
C THR A 235 30.71 8.76 6.08
N ILE A 236 31.33 9.39 7.06
CA ILE A 236 31.07 10.76 7.47
C ILE A 236 32.13 11.66 6.84
N GLN A 237 31.73 12.81 6.34
CA GLN A 237 32.64 13.89 5.94
C GLN A 237 32.78 14.86 7.09
N ASN A 238 33.94 14.87 7.72
CA ASN A 238 34.32 15.81 8.79
C ASN A 238 35.34 16.81 8.24
N GLY A 239 34.85 17.97 7.77
CA GLY A 239 35.69 18.94 7.08
C GLY A 239 36.33 18.33 5.81
N ARG A 240 37.67 18.20 5.79
CA ARG A 240 38.42 17.56 4.70
C ARG A 240 38.63 16.05 4.87
N TYR A 241 38.37 15.53 6.06
CA TYR A 241 38.60 14.12 6.38
C TYR A 241 37.34 13.27 6.11
N LYS A 242 37.58 12.04 5.67
CA LYS A 242 36.54 11.02 5.53
C LYS A 242 36.76 9.97 6.62
N GLU A 243 35.77 9.81 7.47
CA GLU A 243 35.80 8.85 8.55
C GLU A 243 34.88 7.69 8.22
N HIS A 244 35.34 6.46 8.41
CA HIS A 244 34.56 5.24 8.16
C HIS A 244 34.05 4.69 9.49
N HIS A 245 32.74 4.57 9.59
CA HIS A 245 32.06 4.06 10.75
C HIS A 245 31.14 2.89 10.39
N LYS A 246 30.67 2.19 11.41
CA LYS A 246 29.59 1.20 11.26
C LYS A 246 28.33 1.72 11.97
N ARG A 247 27.20 1.51 11.33
CA ARG A 247 25.88 1.81 11.90
C ARG A 247 25.46 0.64 12.79
N TYR A 248 25.39 0.88 14.09
CA TYR A 248 24.90 -0.07 15.08
C TYR A 248 23.45 0.22 15.47
N ASN A 249 22.86 -0.61 16.33
CA ASN A 249 21.49 -0.49 16.85
C ASN A 249 20.44 -0.32 15.74
N SER A 250 20.60 -1.04 14.63
CA SER A 250 19.65 -1.10 13.52
C SER A 250 19.13 -2.52 13.27
N ASP A 251 19.27 -3.38 14.29
CA ASP A 251 18.75 -4.74 14.30
C ASP A 251 17.22 -4.76 14.30
N ILE A 252 16.67 -5.80 13.67
CA ILE A 252 15.23 -6.07 13.68
C ILE A 252 14.95 -7.55 13.83
N LEU A 253 13.96 -7.86 14.65
CA LEU A 253 13.26 -9.13 14.68
C LEU A 253 11.77 -8.85 14.57
N LEU A 254 11.16 -9.30 13.49
CA LEU A 254 9.75 -9.08 13.17
C LEU A 254 9.11 -10.41 12.82
N GLY A 255 7.90 -10.63 13.32
CA GLY A 255 7.04 -11.75 12.94
C GLY A 255 5.64 -11.23 12.65
N GLN A 256 5.02 -11.73 11.58
CA GLN A 256 3.62 -11.43 11.28
C GLN A 256 2.92 -12.62 10.66
N GLY A 257 1.60 -12.69 10.87
CA GLY A 257 0.75 -13.72 10.31
C GLY A 257 -0.63 -13.18 9.99
N GLU A 258 -1.25 -13.71 8.94
CA GLU A 258 -2.58 -13.35 8.50
C GLU A 258 -3.37 -14.58 8.13
N VAL A 259 -4.65 -14.59 8.49
CA VAL A 259 -5.64 -15.57 8.03
C VAL A 259 -6.75 -14.83 7.34
N ASN A 260 -7.10 -15.26 6.11
CA ASN A 260 -8.20 -14.68 5.37
C ASN A 260 -9.22 -15.76 5.02
N LEU A 261 -10.49 -15.46 5.23
CA LEU A 261 -11.63 -16.26 4.82
C LEU A 261 -12.36 -15.51 3.70
N PHE A 262 -12.57 -16.19 2.58
CA PHE A 262 -13.36 -15.70 1.45
C PHE A 262 -14.59 -16.58 1.27
N HIS A 263 -15.74 -15.95 1.17
CA HIS A 263 -16.99 -16.65 0.89
C HIS A 263 -17.80 -15.86 -0.14
N ARG A 264 -18.26 -16.55 -1.17
CA ARG A 264 -19.07 -15.96 -2.24
C ARG A 264 -20.32 -16.81 -2.48
N TRP A 265 -21.46 -16.15 -2.60
CA TRP A 265 -22.72 -16.79 -2.89
C TRP A 265 -23.58 -15.85 -3.73
N ASP A 266 -24.18 -16.36 -4.77
CA ASP A 266 -24.96 -15.58 -5.73
C ASP A 266 -24.22 -14.30 -6.17
N LYS A 267 -24.69 -13.15 -5.73
CA LYS A 267 -24.14 -11.82 -6.01
C LYS A 267 -23.46 -11.20 -4.79
N ASN A 268 -23.08 -12.00 -3.82
CA ASN A 268 -22.46 -11.55 -2.58
C ASN A 268 -21.02 -12.07 -2.49
N GLU A 269 -20.14 -11.21 -1.96
CA GLU A 269 -18.76 -11.55 -1.61
C GLU A 269 -18.48 -11.09 -0.19
N LEU A 270 -18.03 -12.00 0.65
CA LEU A 270 -17.56 -11.73 2.00
C LEU A 270 -16.07 -12.05 2.09
N SER A 271 -15.29 -11.13 2.59
CA SER A 271 -13.91 -11.36 2.97
C SER A 271 -13.71 -10.96 4.43
N ALA A 272 -13.15 -11.86 5.23
CA ALA A 272 -12.79 -11.62 6.62
C ALA A 272 -11.30 -11.90 6.79
N LYS A 273 -10.62 -11.06 7.56
CA LYS A 273 -9.17 -11.12 7.80
C LYS A 273 -8.89 -10.92 9.27
N VAL A 274 -7.98 -11.73 9.81
CA VAL A 274 -7.32 -11.49 11.10
C VAL A 274 -5.82 -11.43 10.85
N SER A 275 -5.17 -10.41 11.38
CA SER A 275 -3.72 -10.21 11.24
C SER A 275 -3.09 -9.92 12.60
N TYR A 276 -1.91 -10.48 12.81
CA TYR A 276 -1.05 -10.24 13.96
C TYR A 276 0.34 -9.84 13.50
N TYR A 277 0.91 -8.82 14.13
CA TYR A 277 2.24 -8.30 13.89
C TYR A 277 2.95 -8.07 15.22
N ASN A 278 4.21 -8.47 15.29
CA ASN A 278 5.08 -8.21 16.44
C ASN A 278 6.48 -7.86 15.92
N SER A 279 7.10 -6.82 16.48
CA SER A 279 8.48 -6.50 16.17
C SER A 279 9.25 -5.95 17.37
N LYS A 280 10.56 -6.23 17.34
CA LYS A 280 11.56 -5.65 18.22
C LYS A 280 12.66 -5.09 17.33
N ARG A 281 12.99 -3.80 17.48
CA ARG A 281 14.01 -3.15 16.65
C ARG A 281 14.84 -2.14 17.44
N GLY A 282 16.10 -2.00 17.04
CA GLY A 282 16.94 -0.89 17.42
C GLY A 282 16.58 0.35 16.60
N LEU A 283 16.76 1.52 17.18
CA LEU A 283 16.62 2.81 16.52
C LEU A 283 17.98 3.48 16.53
N PRO A 284 18.69 3.50 15.40
CA PRO A 284 20.09 3.90 15.39
C PRO A 284 20.31 5.41 15.59
N GLY A 285 19.25 6.21 15.77
CA GLY A 285 19.35 7.65 16.04
C GLY A 285 20.01 8.49 14.94
N VAL A 286 20.31 9.74 15.24
CA VAL A 286 21.07 10.62 14.35
C VAL A 286 22.59 10.39 14.52
N VAL A 287 23.34 10.46 13.41
CA VAL A 287 24.81 10.41 13.44
C VAL A 287 25.34 11.82 13.41
N ILE A 288 25.84 12.29 14.56
CA ILE A 288 26.56 13.57 14.71
C ILE A 288 27.96 13.28 15.26
N LEU A 289 28.89 14.24 15.09
CA LEU A 289 30.31 14.06 15.39
C LEU A 289 30.68 13.47 16.76
N TYR A 290 29.79 13.62 17.75
CA TYR A 290 30.02 13.19 19.14
C TYR A 290 29.03 12.13 19.63
N ASN A 291 28.12 11.66 18.75
CA ASN A 291 27.15 10.63 19.09
C ASN A 291 26.88 9.77 17.84
N SER A 292 27.66 8.68 17.72
CA SER A 292 27.46 7.68 16.66
C SER A 292 26.60 6.50 17.11
N ASP A 293 26.42 6.31 18.41
CA ASP A 293 25.81 5.15 19.04
C ASP A 293 24.58 5.58 19.84
N ALA A 294 23.39 5.30 19.30
CA ALA A 294 22.13 5.46 20.00
C ALA A 294 21.71 4.13 20.62
N GLU A 295 21.17 4.19 21.84
CA GLU A 295 20.67 3.01 22.57
C GLU A 295 19.15 2.96 22.61
N GLU A 296 18.50 3.64 21.66
CA GLU A 296 17.04 3.69 21.55
C GLU A 296 16.51 2.39 20.97
N ARG A 297 15.42 1.87 21.58
CA ARG A 297 14.78 0.63 21.13
C ARG A 297 13.28 0.76 21.09
N MET A 298 12.66 0.01 20.15
CA MET A 298 11.21 0.01 19.96
C MET A 298 10.67 -1.42 19.86
N TRP A 299 9.55 -1.63 20.52
CA TRP A 299 8.73 -2.85 20.42
C TRP A 299 7.34 -2.44 19.96
N ASP A 300 6.83 -3.12 18.96
CA ASP A 300 5.49 -2.90 18.43
C ASP A 300 4.72 -4.21 18.38
N GLU A 301 3.48 -4.19 18.82
CA GLU A 301 2.49 -5.24 18.60
C GLU A 301 1.25 -4.65 17.96
N SER A 302 0.68 -5.35 17.00
CA SER A 302 -0.57 -4.96 16.37
C SER A 302 -1.40 -6.18 16.05
N CYS A 303 -2.67 -6.14 16.42
CA CYS A 303 -3.64 -7.15 16.06
C CYS A 303 -4.85 -6.44 15.47
N PHE A 304 -5.33 -6.89 14.32
CA PHE A 304 -6.59 -6.39 13.79
C PHE A 304 -7.43 -7.51 13.19
N ALA A 305 -8.74 -7.33 13.27
CA ALA A 305 -9.74 -8.10 12.56
C ALA A 305 -10.52 -7.17 11.66
N GLN A 306 -10.72 -7.54 10.40
CA GLN A 306 -11.52 -6.76 9.45
C GLN A 306 -12.42 -7.65 8.60
N MET A 307 -13.55 -7.11 8.17
CA MET A 307 -14.51 -7.76 7.32
C MET A 307 -14.99 -6.79 6.24
N VAL A 308 -15.09 -7.27 5.02
CA VAL A 308 -15.68 -6.55 3.88
C VAL A 308 -16.75 -7.42 3.28
N TRP A 309 -17.96 -6.89 3.20
CA TRP A 309 -19.09 -7.53 2.54
C TRP A 309 -19.55 -6.67 1.37
N LYS A 310 -19.50 -7.24 0.17
CA LYS A 310 -20.01 -6.65 -1.07
C LYS A 310 -21.23 -7.41 -1.53
N SER A 311 -22.30 -6.71 -1.87
CA SER A 311 -23.58 -7.29 -2.26
C SER A 311 -24.23 -6.48 -3.38
N GLN A 312 -24.76 -7.16 -4.37
CA GLN A 312 -25.68 -6.60 -5.34
C GLN A 312 -27.11 -6.92 -4.86
N LEU A 313 -27.66 -6.03 -4.03
CA LEU A 313 -28.99 -6.22 -3.40
C LEU A 313 -30.14 -6.27 -4.42
N ALA A 314 -30.00 -5.49 -5.51
CA ALA A 314 -30.94 -5.46 -6.63
C ALA A 314 -30.17 -5.11 -7.92
N PRO A 315 -30.77 -5.25 -9.12
CA PRO A 315 -30.07 -4.97 -10.38
C PRO A 315 -29.39 -3.60 -10.47
N ARG A 316 -29.91 -2.61 -9.75
CA ARG A 316 -29.42 -1.22 -9.70
C ARG A 316 -28.91 -0.79 -8.33
N LEU A 317 -28.94 -1.66 -7.31
CA LEU A 317 -28.62 -1.32 -5.94
C LEU A 317 -27.49 -2.19 -5.42
N ALA A 318 -26.34 -1.60 -5.12
CA ALA A 318 -25.18 -2.25 -4.54
C ALA A 318 -24.90 -1.77 -3.13
N LEU A 319 -24.43 -2.67 -2.26
CA LEU A 319 -24.01 -2.40 -0.89
C LEU A 319 -22.55 -2.85 -0.72
N ASN A 320 -21.76 -2.05 -0.01
CA ASN A 320 -20.41 -2.40 0.40
C ASN A 320 -20.24 -2.02 1.88
N ALA A 321 -20.27 -3.02 2.76
CA ALA A 321 -20.10 -2.82 4.20
C ALA A 321 -18.73 -3.26 4.66
N ARG A 322 -18.15 -2.52 5.62
CA ARG A 322 -16.81 -2.77 6.17
C ARG A 322 -16.82 -2.62 7.68
N LEU A 323 -16.19 -3.55 8.35
CA LEU A 323 -15.98 -3.52 9.80
C LEU A 323 -14.50 -3.76 10.09
N LYS A 324 -13.97 -3.09 11.10
CA LYS A 324 -12.61 -3.32 11.58
C LYS A 324 -12.50 -3.04 13.07
N TYR A 325 -11.79 -3.90 13.75
CA TYR A 325 -11.23 -3.65 15.07
C TYR A 325 -9.71 -3.75 14.97
N ALA A 326 -9.00 -2.80 15.55
CA ALA A 326 -7.54 -2.83 15.64
C ALA A 326 -7.07 -2.48 17.05
N HIS A 327 -6.12 -3.26 17.54
CA HIS A 327 -5.38 -3.00 18.77
C HIS A 327 -3.90 -2.85 18.44
N THR A 328 -3.27 -1.78 18.93
CA THR A 328 -1.83 -1.59 18.81
C THR A 328 -1.23 -1.28 20.17
N TRP A 329 -0.08 -1.86 20.44
CA TRP A 329 0.75 -1.58 21.57
C TRP A 329 2.15 -1.23 21.08
N SER A 330 2.74 -0.18 21.62
CA SER A 330 4.12 0.18 21.34
C SER A 330 4.84 0.55 22.63
N LYS A 331 6.13 0.22 22.68
CA LYS A 331 7.02 0.56 23.77
C LYS A 331 8.30 1.12 23.15
N TYR A 332 8.64 2.35 23.57
CA TYR A 332 9.91 3.00 23.25
C TYR A 332 10.75 3.11 24.51
N GLU A 333 12.04 2.79 24.39
CA GLU A 333 13.03 2.96 25.45
C GLU A 333 14.23 3.73 24.91
N ASP A 334 14.69 4.72 25.66
CA ASP A 334 15.91 5.49 25.42
C ASP A 334 16.78 5.45 26.69
N TYR A 335 17.96 4.88 26.58
CA TYR A 335 18.93 4.82 27.67
C TYR A 335 19.88 6.01 27.52
N ASN A 336 19.70 7.03 28.34
CA ASN A 336 20.50 8.23 28.30
C ASN A 336 20.58 8.88 29.69
N VAL A 337 21.75 9.38 30.07
CA VAL A 337 22.00 10.05 31.36
C VAL A 337 21.19 11.32 31.56
N LYS A 338 20.63 11.89 30.49
CA LYS A 338 19.72 13.07 30.58
C LYS A 338 18.39 12.77 31.30
N TYR A 339 18.01 11.49 31.41
CA TYR A 339 16.79 11.06 32.04
C TYR A 339 17.02 10.75 33.53
N GLN A 340 16.04 11.06 34.36
CA GLN A 340 16.05 10.65 35.75
C GLN A 340 16.04 9.13 35.87
N GLY A 341 17.06 8.55 36.49
CA GLY A 341 17.26 7.08 36.49
C GLY A 341 17.91 6.52 35.25
N GLY A 342 18.48 7.34 34.33
CA GLY A 342 19.24 6.91 33.18
C GLY A 342 18.42 6.28 32.04
N LYS A 343 17.08 6.32 32.12
CA LYS A 343 16.20 5.65 31.15
C LYS A 343 14.85 6.35 31.01
N LEU A 344 14.42 6.53 29.77
CA LEU A 344 13.03 6.86 29.41
C LEU A 344 12.30 5.61 28.94
N THR A 345 11.05 5.41 29.35
CA THR A 345 10.19 4.34 28.85
C THR A 345 8.80 4.91 28.56
N ASP A 346 8.45 4.96 27.27
CA ASP A 346 7.15 5.37 26.80
C ASP A 346 6.37 4.15 26.29
N ILE A 347 5.17 3.95 26.82
CA ILE A 347 4.26 2.88 26.41
C ILE A 347 2.97 3.53 25.93
N ALA A 348 2.58 3.18 24.71
CA ALA A 348 1.33 3.63 24.10
C ALA A 348 0.47 2.43 23.73
N ARG A 349 -0.84 2.51 23.97
CA ARG A 349 -1.87 1.55 23.53
C ARG A 349 -2.95 2.31 22.81
N GLN A 350 -3.35 1.80 21.66
CA GLN A 350 -4.43 2.37 20.86
C GLN A 350 -5.42 1.26 20.51
N ASN A 351 -6.72 1.60 20.56
CA ASN A 351 -7.77 0.78 19.99
C ASN A 351 -8.51 1.59 18.93
N GLU A 352 -8.93 0.96 17.86
CA GLU A 352 -9.81 1.53 16.85
C GLU A 352 -10.95 0.58 16.56
N TYR A 353 -12.17 1.09 16.65
CA TYR A 353 -13.41 0.48 16.15
C TYR A 353 -13.84 1.27 14.94
N TYR A 354 -14.06 0.61 13.83
CA TYR A 354 -14.45 1.24 12.57
C TYR A 354 -15.56 0.46 11.90
N ALA A 355 -16.60 1.17 11.46
CA ALA A 355 -17.69 0.66 10.66
C ALA A 355 -17.93 1.59 9.48
N SER A 356 -18.21 1.02 8.31
CA SER A 356 -18.50 1.77 7.08
C SER A 356 -19.59 1.03 6.29
N ALA A 357 -20.51 1.80 5.73
CA ALA A 357 -21.48 1.32 4.78
C ALA A 357 -21.55 2.26 3.58
N THR A 358 -21.48 1.71 2.38
CA THR A 358 -21.61 2.45 1.12
C THR A 358 -22.74 1.83 0.32
N ILE A 359 -23.74 2.61 -0.02
CA ILE A 359 -24.88 2.21 -0.86
C ILE A 359 -24.75 2.94 -2.19
N GLY A 360 -24.69 2.19 -3.28
CA GLY A 360 -24.61 2.69 -4.65
C GLY A 360 -25.90 2.40 -5.40
N TYR A 361 -26.39 3.36 -6.17
CA TYR A 361 -27.59 3.22 -6.97
C TYR A 361 -27.35 3.72 -8.40
N ASP A 362 -27.69 2.88 -9.37
CA ASP A 362 -27.68 3.23 -10.79
C ASP A 362 -29.02 3.90 -11.16
N LEU A 363 -28.97 5.21 -11.38
CA LEU A 363 -30.12 6.04 -11.76
C LEU A 363 -30.54 5.83 -13.22
N GLY A 364 -29.70 5.14 -14.02
CA GLY A 364 -29.87 5.03 -15.45
C GLY A 364 -29.35 6.25 -16.21
N TRP A 365 -29.32 6.15 -17.55
CA TRP A 365 -28.89 7.23 -18.48
C TRP A 365 -27.45 7.71 -18.22
N GLY A 366 -26.60 6.80 -17.68
CA GLY A 366 -25.21 7.07 -17.35
C GLY A 366 -24.98 7.74 -15.99
N TRP A 367 -26.02 7.96 -15.20
CA TRP A 367 -25.92 8.48 -13.84
C TRP A 367 -25.83 7.36 -12.80
N THR A 368 -24.86 7.45 -11.92
CA THR A 368 -24.70 6.56 -10.76
C THR A 368 -24.44 7.41 -9.53
N THR A 369 -25.12 7.13 -8.43
CA THR A 369 -24.89 7.81 -7.15
C THR A 369 -24.45 6.83 -6.09
N ALA A 370 -23.69 7.28 -5.09
CA ALA A 370 -23.36 6.50 -3.92
C ALA A 370 -23.34 7.39 -2.67
N LEU A 371 -23.83 6.82 -1.58
CA LEU A 371 -23.75 7.41 -0.24
C LEU A 371 -22.93 6.49 0.66
N ALA A 372 -21.87 7.01 1.22
CA ALA A 372 -21.03 6.30 2.16
C ALA A 372 -21.08 6.97 3.54
N GLU A 373 -21.22 6.18 4.58
CA GLU A 373 -21.12 6.63 5.98
C GLU A 373 -20.06 5.81 6.70
N ASP A 374 -19.11 6.49 7.30
CA ASP A 374 -18.00 5.93 8.07
C ASP A 374 -18.07 6.42 9.51
N PHE A 375 -18.07 5.51 10.45
CA PHE A 375 -18.01 5.82 11.87
C PHE A 375 -16.77 5.17 12.49
N SER A 376 -16.04 5.91 13.32
CA SER A 376 -14.92 5.35 14.07
C SER A 376 -14.79 5.93 15.46
N ILE A 377 -14.36 5.06 16.38
CA ILE A 377 -13.95 5.40 17.75
C ILE A 377 -12.52 4.95 17.92
N GLY A 378 -11.65 5.85 18.37
CA GLY A 378 -10.27 5.49 18.65
C GLY A 378 -9.78 6.15 19.93
N ASP A 379 -9.10 5.36 20.76
CA ASP A 379 -8.51 5.81 22.03
C ASP A 379 -7.00 5.67 22.02
N LEU A 380 -6.33 6.51 22.78
CA LEU A 380 -4.91 6.41 23.11
C LEU A 380 -4.76 6.38 24.63
N ARG A 381 -4.00 5.42 25.13
CA ARG A 381 -3.58 5.34 26.52
C ARG A 381 -2.07 5.29 26.60
N THR A 382 -1.49 6.10 27.48
CA THR A 382 -0.03 6.20 27.68
C THR A 382 0.32 6.15 29.15
N ASN A 383 1.55 5.72 29.45
CA ASN A 383 2.12 5.74 30.79
C ASN A 383 2.72 7.11 31.16
N VAL A 384 2.77 8.07 30.23
CA VAL A 384 3.31 9.41 30.48
C VAL A 384 2.35 10.21 31.35
N VAL A 385 2.76 10.50 32.58
CA VAL A 385 1.89 11.03 33.66
C VAL A 385 1.19 12.35 33.31
N SER A 386 1.81 13.20 32.52
CA SER A 386 1.28 14.51 32.14
C SER A 386 0.48 14.51 30.83
N GLN A 387 0.39 13.36 30.14
CA GLN A 387 -0.32 13.23 28.87
C GLN A 387 -1.74 12.71 29.14
N PRO A 388 -2.80 13.36 28.61
CA PRO A 388 -4.15 12.86 28.75
C PRO A 388 -4.36 11.59 27.93
N ASN A 389 -5.37 10.81 28.31
CA ASN A 389 -5.83 9.64 27.55
C ASN A 389 -7.02 10.04 26.65
N PRO A 390 -6.79 10.51 25.41
CA PRO A 390 -7.85 10.98 24.54
C PRO A 390 -8.62 9.85 23.89
N THR A 391 -9.92 10.10 23.68
CA THR A 391 -10.80 9.29 22.82
C THR A 391 -11.39 10.19 21.76
N ARG A 392 -11.26 9.81 20.48
CA ARG A 392 -11.79 10.52 19.32
C ARG A 392 -12.94 9.74 18.71
N TYR A 393 -14.06 10.44 18.50
CA TYR A 393 -15.23 9.98 17.75
C TYR A 393 -15.21 10.69 16.41
N SER A 394 -15.33 9.94 15.33
CA SER A 394 -15.33 10.50 13.97
C SER A 394 -16.50 9.93 13.18
N SER A 395 -17.27 10.80 12.54
CA SER A 395 -18.28 10.46 11.54
C SER A 395 -17.90 11.17 10.25
N GLN A 396 -17.90 10.43 9.15
CA GLN A 396 -17.63 10.94 7.82
C GLN A 396 -18.71 10.43 6.86
N THR A 397 -19.42 11.36 6.23
CA THR A 397 -20.43 11.08 5.22
C THR A 397 -19.91 11.52 3.88
N ALA A 398 -19.93 10.67 2.87
CA ALA A 398 -19.56 11.04 1.50
C ALA A 398 -20.74 10.77 0.56
N TRP A 399 -21.22 11.81 -0.10
CA TRP A 399 -22.14 11.67 -1.22
C TRP A 399 -21.38 11.83 -2.53
N SER A 400 -21.50 10.83 -3.39
CA SER A 400 -20.80 10.73 -4.67
C SER A 400 -21.79 10.63 -5.82
N LEU A 401 -21.52 11.34 -6.90
CA LEU A 401 -22.32 11.32 -8.12
C LEU A 401 -21.39 11.15 -9.32
N ARG A 402 -21.69 10.20 -10.16
CA ARG A 402 -20.99 9.94 -11.43
C ARG A 402 -21.94 10.09 -12.59
N TRP A 403 -21.47 10.79 -13.62
CA TRP A 403 -22.12 10.86 -14.93
C TRP A 403 -21.16 10.38 -16.01
N LYS A 404 -21.60 9.37 -16.76
CA LYS A 404 -20.94 8.85 -17.94
C LYS A 404 -21.82 9.03 -19.16
N TRP A 405 -21.33 9.76 -20.12
CA TRP A 405 -22.05 9.96 -21.39
C TRP A 405 -21.06 10.04 -22.55
N GLN A 406 -21.22 9.14 -23.52
CA GLN A 406 -20.36 9.04 -24.68
C GLN A 406 -18.84 9.04 -24.33
N ARG A 407 -18.17 10.21 -24.48
CA ARG A 407 -16.73 10.40 -24.25
C ARG A 407 -16.41 11.05 -22.90
N TRP A 408 -17.42 11.45 -22.15
CA TRP A 408 -17.30 12.15 -20.89
C TRP A 408 -17.51 11.22 -19.70
N GLN A 409 -16.72 11.41 -18.69
CA GLN A 409 -17.02 10.95 -17.33
C GLN A 409 -16.76 12.11 -16.37
N VAL A 410 -17.73 12.41 -15.53
CA VAL A 410 -17.65 13.43 -14.48
C VAL A 410 -18.02 12.78 -13.16
N ASP A 411 -17.16 12.91 -12.16
CA ASP A 411 -17.33 12.42 -10.81
C ASP A 411 -17.34 13.61 -9.85
N GLY A 412 -18.43 13.82 -9.11
CA GLY A 412 -18.54 14.81 -8.05
C GLY A 412 -18.70 14.16 -6.69
N ASN A 413 -18.05 14.72 -5.65
CA ASN A 413 -18.18 14.22 -4.28
C ASN A 413 -18.29 15.35 -3.28
N LEU A 414 -19.11 15.17 -2.24
CA LEU A 414 -19.17 16.03 -1.06
C LEU A 414 -18.89 15.18 0.17
N VAL A 415 -17.85 15.53 0.92
CA VAL A 415 -17.48 14.82 2.15
C VAL A 415 -17.76 15.71 3.35
N GLY A 416 -18.73 15.31 4.17
CA GLY A 416 -18.98 15.87 5.49
C GLY A 416 -18.11 15.17 6.52
N THR A 417 -17.41 15.91 7.36
CA THR A 417 -16.59 15.38 8.47
C THR A 417 -17.05 16.00 9.76
N TYR A 418 -17.34 15.16 10.77
CA TYR A 418 -17.59 15.56 12.15
C TYR A 418 -16.66 14.81 13.08
N ILE A 419 -15.93 15.53 13.95
CA ILE A 419 -14.99 14.96 14.90
C ILE A 419 -15.20 15.60 16.27
N SER A 420 -15.40 14.74 17.28
CA SER A 420 -15.49 15.10 18.70
C SER A 420 -14.42 14.35 19.48
N GLU A 421 -13.86 15.00 20.49
CA GLU A 421 -12.81 14.41 21.32
C GLU A 421 -13.19 14.52 22.80
N LYS A 422 -12.84 13.49 23.56
CA LYS A 422 -12.87 13.48 25.00
C LYS A 422 -11.49 13.14 25.52
N ALA A 423 -11.05 13.73 26.60
CA ALA A 423 -9.79 13.39 27.25
C ALA A 423 -10.06 13.25 28.76
N SER A 424 -9.64 12.13 29.34
CA SER A 424 -9.69 11.89 30.78
C SER A 424 -8.28 11.85 31.35
N LYS A 425 -8.07 12.41 32.52
CA LYS A 425 -6.90 12.09 33.35
C LYS A 425 -7.23 10.80 34.10
N GLU A 426 -6.36 9.78 34.06
CA GLU A 426 -6.43 8.73 35.08
C GLU A 426 -6.02 9.35 36.41
N ASP A 427 -6.95 9.56 37.34
CA ASP A 427 -6.65 9.70 38.76
C ASP A 427 -6.07 8.34 39.22
N LYS A 428 -4.75 8.23 39.20
CA LYS A 428 -4.10 7.17 39.99
C LYS A 428 -4.39 7.53 41.46
N GLY A 429 -5.41 6.89 42.01
CA GLY A 429 -5.72 6.94 43.43
C GLY A 429 -4.47 6.63 44.25
N SER A 430 -3.87 7.65 44.79
CA SER A 430 -2.88 7.57 45.82
C SER A 430 -3.65 7.24 47.12
N SER A 431 -3.82 5.94 47.40
CA SER A 431 -4.07 5.51 48.77
C SER A 431 -2.75 5.61 49.54
N GLY A 432 -2.50 6.73 50.15
CA GLY A 432 -1.33 6.96 50.99
C GLY A 432 -1.47 8.28 51.69
N SER A 433 -2.16 8.29 52.88
CA SER A 433 -2.14 9.37 53.83
C SER A 433 -0.72 9.59 54.33
N SER A 434 -0.15 10.77 54.06
CA SER A 434 0.83 11.37 54.95
C SER A 434 0.77 12.88 54.80
N SER A 435 0.29 13.51 55.86
CA SER A 435 0.39 14.92 56.15
C SER A 435 1.86 15.33 56.28
N SER A 436 2.32 16.28 55.47
CA SER A 436 3.39 17.18 55.84
C SER A 436 3.29 18.47 55.04
N SER A 437 3.27 19.55 55.82
CA SER A 437 3.19 20.96 55.51
C SER A 437 4.33 21.48 54.64
N GLY A 438 4.00 22.42 53.73
CA GLY A 438 4.83 23.56 53.42
C GLY A 438 5.82 23.40 52.29
N SER A 439 5.40 23.79 51.10
CA SER A 439 6.20 24.58 50.16
C SER A 439 5.34 24.99 48.97
N SER A 440 5.14 26.27 48.78
CA SER A 440 4.43 26.89 47.66
C SER A 440 5.28 26.80 46.39
N GLY A 441 5.26 25.65 45.74
CA GLY A 441 5.68 25.46 44.36
C GLY A 441 4.43 25.42 43.50
N SER A 442 4.19 26.42 42.67
CA SER A 442 3.06 26.44 41.76
C SER A 442 3.15 25.23 40.80
N SER A 443 2.56 24.12 41.21
CA SER A 443 2.24 23.03 40.29
C SER A 443 1.14 23.54 39.37
N SER A 444 1.54 24.11 38.21
CA SER A 444 0.63 24.39 37.13
C SER A 444 0.07 23.04 36.68
N SER A 445 -1.08 22.66 37.24
CA SER A 445 -1.90 21.60 36.68
C SER A 445 -2.22 21.99 35.24
N VAL A 446 -1.53 21.40 34.27
CA VAL A 446 -1.84 21.57 32.85
C VAL A 446 -3.21 20.95 32.64
N ASN A 447 -4.26 21.76 32.81
CA ASN A 447 -5.59 21.39 32.32
C ASN A 447 -5.48 21.28 30.83
N ALA A 448 -5.30 20.06 30.33
CA ALA A 448 -5.30 19.80 28.90
C ALA A 448 -6.66 20.25 28.35
N ARG A 449 -6.66 21.41 27.65
CA ARG A 449 -7.88 21.94 27.05
C ARG A 449 -8.33 20.99 25.95
N ILE A 450 -9.51 20.41 26.14
CA ILE A 450 -10.13 19.56 25.11
C ILE A 450 -10.52 20.47 23.93
N PRO A 451 -10.10 20.18 22.72
CA PRO A 451 -10.50 20.97 21.55
C PRO A 451 -12.01 20.92 21.34
N ALA A 452 -12.58 22.01 20.82
CA ALA A 452 -13.98 22.02 20.41
C ALA A 452 -14.22 21.05 19.25
N ASP A 453 -15.47 20.61 19.09
CA ASP A 453 -15.90 19.78 17.97
C ASP A 453 -15.53 20.41 16.62
N ARG A 454 -15.10 19.59 15.70
CA ARG A 454 -14.64 20.02 14.37
C ARG A 454 -15.59 19.52 13.30
N LYS A 455 -16.05 20.43 12.45
CA LYS A 455 -16.98 20.17 11.36
C LYS A 455 -16.42 20.73 10.05
N ARG A 456 -16.54 19.99 8.93
CA ARG A 456 -16.10 20.46 7.63
C ARG A 456 -16.87 19.77 6.51
N ILE A 457 -17.16 20.52 5.44
CA ILE A 457 -17.60 20.00 4.16
C ILE A 457 -16.45 20.19 3.16
N SER A 458 -16.05 19.11 2.50
CA SER A 458 -14.94 19.06 1.54
C SER A 458 -15.47 18.60 0.18
N PRO A 459 -15.63 19.54 -0.80
CA PRO A 459 -16.07 19.18 -2.13
C PRO A 459 -14.92 18.66 -2.99
N SER A 460 -15.23 17.81 -3.96
CA SER A 460 -14.34 17.47 -5.06
C SER A 460 -15.09 17.20 -6.35
N VAL A 461 -14.46 17.58 -7.47
CA VAL A 461 -14.94 17.30 -8.82
C VAL A 461 -13.77 16.81 -9.65
N ALA A 462 -13.99 15.74 -10.42
CA ALA A 462 -13.02 15.23 -11.37
C ALA A 462 -13.73 14.88 -12.68
N MET A 463 -13.05 15.14 -13.79
CA MET A 463 -13.58 14.82 -15.10
C MET A 463 -12.53 14.16 -15.98
N ASN A 464 -13.00 13.32 -16.87
CA ASN A 464 -12.21 12.64 -17.89
C ASN A 464 -12.93 12.77 -19.24
N TYR A 465 -12.20 13.21 -20.27
CA TYR A 465 -12.70 13.30 -21.63
C TYR A 465 -11.84 12.45 -22.56
N ARG A 466 -12.47 11.52 -23.26
CA ARG A 466 -11.84 10.68 -24.27
C ARG A 466 -11.72 11.43 -25.59
N LEU A 467 -10.50 11.86 -25.94
CA LEU A 467 -10.23 12.64 -27.16
C LEU A 467 -10.38 11.81 -28.43
N LEU A 468 -9.83 10.59 -28.44
CA LEU A 468 -9.86 9.69 -29.59
C LEU A 468 -10.90 8.59 -29.43
N ALA A 469 -11.50 8.17 -30.55
CA ALA A 469 -12.57 7.16 -30.57
C ALA A 469 -12.05 5.75 -30.22
N ASP A 470 -10.78 5.47 -30.47
CA ASP A 470 -10.09 4.21 -30.20
C ASP A 470 -9.66 4.01 -28.73
N GLU A 471 -10.12 4.88 -27.82
CA GLU A 471 -9.85 4.83 -26.39
C GLU A 471 -8.36 4.93 -26.00
N THR A 472 -7.57 5.62 -26.80
CA THR A 472 -6.13 5.71 -26.57
C THR A 472 -5.68 7.01 -25.90
N LEU A 473 -6.48 8.08 -25.94
CA LEU A 473 -6.09 9.39 -25.42
C LEU A 473 -7.19 10.02 -24.55
N TYR A 474 -6.83 10.32 -23.30
CA TYR A 474 -7.72 10.93 -22.31
C TYR A 474 -7.16 12.24 -21.79
N LEU A 475 -8.02 13.24 -21.64
CA LEU A 475 -7.76 14.48 -20.92
C LEU A 475 -8.49 14.44 -19.58
N ARG A 476 -7.79 14.80 -18.49
CA ARG A 476 -8.32 14.78 -17.12
C ARG A 476 -8.20 16.15 -16.48
N ALA A 477 -9.20 16.51 -15.67
CA ALA A 477 -9.10 17.66 -14.77
C ALA A 477 -9.73 17.31 -13.42
N MET A 478 -9.18 17.84 -12.35
CA MET A 478 -9.66 17.60 -10.99
C MET A 478 -9.45 18.83 -10.11
N MET A 479 -10.43 19.08 -9.25
CA MET A 479 -10.33 19.97 -8.10
C MET A 479 -10.82 19.22 -6.87
N LYS A 480 -10.07 19.27 -5.76
CA LYS A 480 -10.40 18.58 -4.51
C LYS A 480 -10.04 19.41 -3.30
N SER A 481 -10.92 19.45 -2.31
CA SER A 481 -10.63 19.96 -0.97
C SER A 481 -10.47 18.82 0.00
N THR A 482 -9.45 18.87 0.87
CA THR A 482 -9.21 17.91 1.93
C THR A 482 -9.01 18.59 3.28
N TYR A 483 -9.33 17.87 4.35
CA TYR A 483 -9.33 18.38 5.71
C TYR A 483 -8.61 17.41 6.64
N ARG A 484 -7.55 17.88 7.31
CA ARG A 484 -6.76 17.08 8.26
C ARG A 484 -6.87 17.64 9.66
N VAL A 485 -7.30 16.80 10.58
CA VAL A 485 -7.36 17.13 12.01
C VAL A 485 -5.98 16.88 12.66
N PRO A 486 -5.55 17.70 13.65
CA PRO A 486 -4.34 17.45 14.42
C PRO A 486 -4.35 16.06 15.05
N THR A 487 -3.19 15.41 15.09
CA THR A 487 -3.02 14.10 15.74
C THR A 487 -2.92 14.23 17.25
N PHE A 488 -3.01 13.13 17.98
CA PHE A 488 -2.81 13.17 19.43
C PHE A 488 -1.40 13.62 19.82
N THR A 489 -0.38 13.22 19.02
CA THR A 489 0.99 13.73 19.22
C THR A 489 1.10 15.22 18.94
N ASP A 490 0.47 15.74 17.87
CA ASP A 490 0.46 17.17 17.57
C ASP A 490 -0.11 18.00 18.75
N MET A 491 -1.12 17.45 19.45
CA MET A 491 -1.84 18.19 20.50
C MET A 491 -1.30 17.95 21.91
N TYR A 492 -0.91 16.72 22.23
CA TYR A 492 -0.73 16.30 23.62
C TYR A 492 0.68 15.82 23.97
N TYR A 493 1.61 15.70 22.98
CA TYR A 493 2.95 15.23 23.27
C TYR A 493 3.69 16.23 24.19
N LEU A 494 4.29 15.69 25.25
CA LEU A 494 4.91 16.46 26.32
C LEU A 494 5.87 17.54 25.78
N HIS A 495 5.74 18.78 26.24
CA HIS A 495 6.53 19.98 25.90
C HIS A 495 6.42 20.45 24.41
N ILE A 496 5.97 19.63 23.48
CA ILE A 496 5.92 19.94 22.04
C ILE A 496 4.48 20.19 21.58
N GLY A 497 3.52 19.46 22.11
CA GLY A 497 2.12 19.49 21.73
C GLY A 497 1.44 20.83 21.95
N ASN A 498 0.40 21.09 21.14
CA ASN A 498 -0.39 22.33 21.21
C ASN A 498 -1.87 22.05 20.96
N THR A 499 -2.69 22.14 21.99
CA THR A 499 -4.14 21.89 21.91
C THR A 499 -4.92 22.98 21.16
N ASN A 500 -4.30 24.14 20.87
CA ASN A 500 -4.90 25.23 20.10
C ASN A 500 -4.70 25.10 18.58
N LEU A 501 -4.16 23.98 18.11
CA LEU A 501 -3.94 23.77 16.69
C LEU A 501 -5.25 23.74 15.91
N LYS A 502 -5.26 24.50 14.82
CA LYS A 502 -6.33 24.46 13.81
C LYS A 502 -6.11 23.28 12.87
N PRO A 503 -7.17 22.66 12.36
CA PRO A 503 -7.04 21.67 11.30
C PRO A 503 -6.44 22.25 10.02
N GLU A 504 -5.65 21.44 9.30
CA GLU A 504 -5.12 21.82 7.99
C GLU A 504 -6.20 21.69 6.91
N ASN A 505 -6.19 22.62 5.95
CA ASN A 505 -7.03 22.54 4.76
C ASN A 505 -6.11 22.53 3.52
N ALA A 506 -6.28 21.55 2.65
CA ALA A 506 -5.60 21.51 1.38
C ALA A 506 -6.62 21.58 0.24
N THR A 507 -6.31 22.37 -0.80
CA THR A 507 -7.05 22.40 -2.05
C THR A 507 -6.09 22.02 -3.17
N GLU A 508 -6.50 21.08 -3.97
CA GLU A 508 -5.70 20.44 -5.01
C GLU A 508 -6.37 20.67 -6.37
N TRP A 509 -5.58 21.08 -7.34
CA TRP A 509 -5.97 21.16 -8.76
C TRP A 509 -5.03 20.28 -9.58
N ASN A 510 -5.56 19.56 -10.52
CA ASN A 510 -4.81 18.71 -11.43
C ASN A 510 -5.36 18.83 -12.84
N LEU A 511 -4.46 18.92 -13.81
CA LEU A 511 -4.76 18.79 -15.23
C LEU A 511 -3.80 17.78 -15.82
N GLY A 512 -4.32 16.73 -16.47
CA GLY A 512 -3.48 15.65 -16.96
C GLY A 512 -3.93 15.04 -18.27
N VAL A 513 -3.00 14.40 -18.94
CA VAL A 513 -3.21 13.64 -20.17
C VAL A 513 -2.74 12.21 -19.96
N THR A 514 -3.51 11.23 -20.41
CA THR A 514 -3.11 9.83 -20.49
C THR A 514 -3.20 9.37 -21.93
N TRP A 515 -2.12 8.85 -22.45
CA TRP A 515 -2.06 8.24 -23.76
C TRP A 515 -1.62 6.79 -23.64
N ALA A 516 -2.38 5.88 -24.25
CA ALA A 516 -2.04 4.46 -24.33
C ALA A 516 -2.27 3.98 -25.74
N HIS A 517 -1.25 3.40 -26.38
CA HIS A 517 -1.34 2.92 -27.73
C HIS A 517 -0.63 1.57 -27.89
N GLN A 518 -1.12 0.74 -28.81
CA GLN A 518 -0.51 -0.53 -29.18
C GLN A 518 -0.17 -0.52 -30.68
N PHE A 519 1.11 -0.49 -31.00
CA PHE A 519 1.61 -0.49 -32.36
C PHE A 519 1.72 -1.93 -32.90
N GLY A 520 1.31 -2.19 -34.13
CA GLY A 520 1.57 -3.46 -34.85
C GLY A 520 0.72 -4.67 -34.45
N GLY A 521 -0.39 -4.50 -33.72
CA GLY A 521 -1.14 -5.58 -33.06
C GLY A 521 -2.50 -5.97 -33.67
N LYS A 522 -2.82 -5.65 -34.92
CA LYS A 522 -4.14 -6.02 -35.54
C LYS A 522 -4.21 -7.40 -36.14
N SER A 523 -3.26 -8.30 -35.94
CA SER A 523 -3.40 -9.68 -36.38
C SER A 523 -4.24 -10.48 -35.40
N LEU A 524 -5.44 -10.90 -35.81
CA LEU A 524 -6.34 -11.80 -35.08
C LEU A 524 -5.68 -13.13 -34.64
N ARG A 525 -4.52 -13.47 -35.22
CA ARG A 525 -3.77 -14.69 -34.89
C ARG A 525 -2.74 -14.56 -33.76
N ASN A 526 -2.31 -13.34 -33.39
CA ASN A 526 -1.34 -13.19 -32.30
C ASN A 526 -1.36 -11.77 -31.69
N PRO A 527 -2.26 -11.47 -30.73
CA PRO A 527 -2.36 -10.15 -30.08
C PRO A 527 -1.12 -9.82 -29.21
N ALA A 528 -0.22 -10.77 -28.98
CA ALA A 528 0.98 -10.61 -28.14
C ALA A 528 2.18 -9.97 -28.85
N ARG A 529 2.10 -9.61 -30.13
CA ARG A 529 3.24 -9.12 -30.92
C ARG A 529 3.33 -7.60 -31.10
N GLY A 530 2.47 -6.83 -30.48
CA GLY A 530 2.50 -5.36 -30.61
C GLY A 530 3.32 -4.67 -29.52
N ILE A 531 4.05 -3.62 -29.89
CA ILE A 531 4.69 -2.70 -28.93
C ILE A 531 3.58 -1.97 -28.17
N SER A 532 3.57 -2.06 -26.84
CA SER A 532 2.63 -1.33 -25.99
C SER A 532 3.31 -0.09 -25.40
N LEU A 533 2.67 1.07 -25.54
CA LEU A 533 3.11 2.34 -24.99
C LEU A 533 2.00 2.90 -24.11
N GLN A 534 2.35 3.34 -22.91
CA GLN A 534 1.48 4.12 -22.04
C GLN A 534 2.27 5.31 -21.50
N ALA A 535 1.74 6.52 -21.65
CA ALA A 535 2.34 7.73 -21.11
C ALA A 535 1.29 8.54 -20.35
N THR A 536 1.69 9.15 -19.24
CA THR A 536 0.88 10.11 -18.50
C THR A 536 1.67 11.37 -18.23
N LEU A 537 1.00 12.51 -18.27
CA LEU A 537 1.56 13.80 -17.87
C LEU A 537 0.49 14.53 -17.06
N ASP A 538 0.79 14.85 -15.82
CA ASP A 538 -0.11 15.53 -14.90
C ASP A 538 0.57 16.79 -14.35
N THR A 539 -0.06 17.93 -14.53
CA THR A 539 0.34 19.19 -13.90
C THR A 539 -0.56 19.46 -12.71
N TYR A 540 -0.01 20.00 -11.64
CA TYR A 540 -0.79 20.24 -10.43
C TYR A 540 -0.41 21.53 -9.71
N TYR A 541 -1.40 22.06 -8.99
CA TYR A 541 -1.26 23.15 -8.05
C TYR A 541 -1.99 22.82 -6.76
N ASN A 542 -1.28 22.80 -5.63
CA ASN A 542 -1.88 22.54 -4.33
C ASN A 542 -1.62 23.71 -3.40
N LYS A 543 -2.66 24.12 -2.67
CA LYS A 543 -2.60 25.16 -1.64
C LYS A 543 -2.98 24.55 -0.31
N VAL A 544 -2.09 24.66 0.69
CA VAL A 544 -2.34 24.23 2.05
C VAL A 544 -2.40 25.44 2.96
N THR A 545 -3.42 25.52 3.82
CA THR A 545 -3.57 26.54 4.84
C THR A 545 -3.56 25.90 6.22
N ASP A 546 -3.08 26.64 7.22
CA ASP A 546 -2.94 26.17 8.62
C ASP A 546 -2.08 24.90 8.76
N LYS A 547 -1.05 24.73 7.91
CA LYS A 547 -0.20 23.54 7.92
C LYS A 547 0.44 23.35 9.30
N ILE A 548 0.30 22.14 9.86
CA ILE A 548 0.86 21.79 11.17
C ILE A 548 2.30 21.29 10.98
N VAL A 549 3.23 21.93 11.67
CA VAL A 549 4.66 21.60 11.67
C VAL A 549 5.24 21.71 13.06
N ALA A 550 6.27 20.88 13.34
CA ALA A 550 7.13 21.12 14.49
C ALA A 550 8.11 22.23 14.14
N PHE A 551 8.06 23.32 14.90
CA PHE A 551 8.89 24.50 14.69
C PHE A 551 9.85 24.69 15.86
N PRO A 552 11.16 24.90 15.65
CA PRO A 552 12.10 25.20 16.71
C PRO A 552 11.82 26.61 17.28
N THR A 553 11.55 26.66 18.57
CA THR A 553 11.57 27.93 19.34
C THR A 553 12.95 28.12 19.96
N THR A 554 13.15 29.16 20.75
CA THR A 554 14.47 29.46 21.37
C THR A 554 15.00 28.29 22.24
N TYR A 555 14.12 27.52 22.88
CA TYR A 555 14.51 26.48 23.83
C TYR A 555 13.97 25.10 23.54
N VAL A 556 12.81 24.98 22.85
CA VAL A 556 12.12 23.72 22.62
C VAL A 556 11.41 23.75 21.24
N TRP A 557 11.20 22.56 20.67
CA TRP A 557 10.31 22.41 19.51
C TRP A 557 8.87 22.58 19.95
N LYS A 558 8.04 23.21 19.14
CA LYS A 558 6.61 23.37 19.39
C LYS A 558 5.78 23.12 18.15
N MET A 559 4.67 22.42 18.32
CA MET A 559 3.72 22.25 17.21
C MET A 559 2.97 23.55 16.97
N VAL A 560 3.01 24.04 15.74
CA VAL A 560 2.37 25.29 15.32
C VAL A 560 1.67 25.11 13.96
N ASN A 561 0.66 25.97 13.73
CA ASN A 561 0.12 26.11 12.38
C ASN A 561 1.00 27.07 11.58
N PHE A 562 1.62 26.56 10.53
CA PHE A 562 2.22 27.38 9.48
C PHE A 562 1.10 27.89 8.57
N GLY A 563 1.08 29.18 8.25
CA GLY A 563 -0.05 29.81 7.60
C GLY A 563 -0.38 29.23 6.24
N ARG A 564 0.52 29.33 5.25
CA ARG A 564 0.25 28.96 3.85
C ARG A 564 1.44 28.28 3.17
N VAL A 565 1.15 27.20 2.50
CA VAL A 565 2.11 26.48 1.64
C VAL A 565 1.52 26.36 0.23
N GLU A 566 2.34 26.62 -0.79
CA GLU A 566 1.99 26.40 -2.18
C GLU A 566 2.92 25.36 -2.81
N ILE A 567 2.32 24.41 -3.54
CA ILE A 567 3.04 23.34 -4.22
C ILE A 567 2.60 23.31 -5.67
N LYS A 568 3.55 23.50 -6.59
CA LYS A 568 3.34 23.38 -8.03
C LYS A 568 4.21 22.28 -8.58
N GLY A 569 3.73 21.52 -9.55
CA GLY A 569 4.56 20.48 -10.10
C GLY A 569 4.00 19.81 -11.34
N VAL A 570 4.81 18.90 -11.83
CA VAL A 570 4.54 18.03 -12.99
C VAL A 570 4.96 16.62 -12.65
N ASP A 571 4.07 15.68 -12.85
CA ASP A 571 4.33 14.24 -12.76
C ASP A 571 4.23 13.63 -14.16
N ALA A 572 5.25 12.88 -14.59
CA ALA A 572 5.24 12.18 -15.86
C ALA A 572 5.54 10.69 -15.63
N THR A 573 4.83 9.82 -16.34
CA THR A 573 5.13 8.38 -16.36
C THR A 573 5.16 7.87 -17.79
N LEU A 574 6.03 6.90 -18.04
CA LEU A 574 6.15 6.20 -19.32
C LEU A 574 6.26 4.70 -19.03
N SER A 575 5.48 3.89 -19.70
CA SER A 575 5.60 2.43 -19.71
C SER A 575 5.65 1.95 -21.15
N LEU A 576 6.71 1.22 -21.50
CA LEU A 576 6.97 0.69 -22.83
C LEU A 576 7.18 -0.82 -22.73
N GLY A 577 6.36 -1.62 -23.42
CA GLY A 577 6.53 -3.05 -23.56
C GLY A 577 6.86 -3.41 -25.00
N VAL A 578 8.03 -3.98 -25.22
CA VAL A 578 8.55 -4.37 -26.56
C VAL A 578 8.72 -5.87 -26.61
N PRO A 579 7.85 -6.61 -27.32
CA PRO A 579 8.09 -8.02 -27.58
C PRO A 579 9.23 -8.18 -28.60
N MET A 580 10.26 -8.95 -28.24
CA MET A 580 11.45 -9.20 -29.06
C MET A 580 11.43 -10.64 -29.59
N GLY A 581 10.58 -10.91 -30.58
CA GLY A 581 10.35 -12.25 -31.11
C GLY A 581 9.37 -13.09 -30.27
N GLN A 582 9.50 -14.41 -30.27
CA GLN A 582 8.52 -15.31 -29.62
C GLN A 582 8.81 -15.57 -28.13
N LYS A 583 10.05 -15.38 -27.71
CA LYS A 583 10.53 -15.82 -26.39
C LYS A 583 11.22 -14.73 -25.57
N MET A 584 11.23 -13.50 -26.06
CA MET A 584 11.89 -12.37 -25.38
C MET A 584 10.96 -11.17 -25.32
N ALA A 585 11.07 -10.41 -24.24
CA ALA A 585 10.38 -9.15 -24.04
C ALA A 585 11.28 -8.16 -23.29
N LEU A 586 11.19 -6.89 -23.63
CA LEU A 586 11.78 -5.79 -22.89
C LEU A 586 10.66 -4.87 -22.40
N ASP A 587 10.61 -4.69 -21.09
CA ASP A 587 9.69 -3.76 -20.46
C ASP A 587 10.50 -2.62 -19.84
N VAL A 588 10.15 -1.38 -20.15
CA VAL A 588 10.79 -0.17 -19.62
C VAL A 588 9.74 0.71 -18.99
N ASP A 589 9.93 1.04 -17.70
CA ASP A 589 9.08 1.99 -16.99
C ASP A 589 9.94 3.16 -16.52
N ALA A 590 9.43 4.37 -16.70
CA ALA A 590 10.05 5.60 -16.21
C ALA A 590 9.01 6.45 -15.48
N SER A 591 9.44 7.10 -14.42
CA SER A 591 8.67 8.10 -13.70
C SER A 591 9.54 9.32 -13.40
N TYR A 592 8.95 10.50 -13.50
CA TYR A 592 9.62 11.76 -13.23
C TYR A 592 8.66 12.71 -12.53
N THR A 593 9.17 13.41 -11.53
CA THR A 593 8.45 14.46 -10.81
C THR A 593 9.30 15.72 -10.75
N TYR A 594 8.73 16.82 -11.19
CA TYR A 594 9.17 18.16 -10.85
C TYR A 594 8.20 18.75 -9.85
N GLN A 595 8.72 19.30 -8.73
CA GLN A 595 7.87 19.96 -7.74
C GLN A 595 8.53 21.20 -7.13
N TYR A 596 7.77 22.25 -6.98
CA TYR A 596 8.16 23.50 -6.32
C TYR A 596 7.21 23.73 -5.14
N ALA A 597 7.64 23.31 -3.95
CA ALA A 597 6.88 23.36 -2.70
C ALA A 597 7.49 24.42 -1.79
N VAL A 598 6.77 25.50 -1.51
CA VAL A 598 7.33 26.68 -0.84
C VAL A 598 6.40 27.22 0.25
N ASP A 599 7.01 27.83 1.26
CA ASP A 599 6.31 28.61 2.27
C ASP A 599 5.85 29.97 1.71
N LYS A 600 4.60 30.31 2.01
CA LYS A 600 3.95 31.57 1.60
C LYS A 600 3.24 32.24 2.79
N THR A 601 3.65 31.89 4.00
CA THR A 601 2.98 32.31 5.24
C THR A 601 3.07 33.81 5.45
N ASP A 602 4.28 34.35 5.50
CA ASP A 602 4.53 35.75 5.83
C ASP A 602 5.65 36.32 4.95
N SER A 603 5.32 37.31 4.13
CA SER A 603 6.27 37.93 3.19
C SER A 603 7.41 38.70 3.88
N LYS A 604 7.27 39.01 5.18
CA LYS A 604 8.29 39.71 5.97
C LYS A 604 9.34 38.77 6.57
N LYS A 605 9.12 37.46 6.53
CA LYS A 605 10.05 36.48 7.09
C LYS A 605 11.13 36.09 6.08
N SER A 606 12.35 35.87 6.56
CA SER A 606 13.53 35.51 5.73
C SER A 606 13.35 34.22 4.94
N TYR A 607 12.51 33.30 5.44
CA TYR A 607 12.21 32.02 4.78
C TYR A 607 10.99 32.08 3.84
N TYR A 608 10.43 33.25 3.57
CA TYR A 608 9.34 33.40 2.60
C TYR A 608 9.77 32.95 1.20
N ARG A 609 8.97 32.07 0.57
CA ARG A 609 9.26 31.39 -0.69
C ARG A 609 10.43 30.40 -0.62
N HIS A 610 10.95 30.09 0.56
CA HIS A 610 11.90 28.99 0.70
C HIS A 610 11.19 27.65 0.48
N GLN A 611 11.97 26.68 -0.03
CA GLN A 611 11.49 25.33 -0.28
C GLN A 611 11.23 24.60 1.03
N LEU A 612 10.16 23.82 1.07
CA LEU A 612 9.87 22.98 2.23
C LEU A 612 10.99 21.96 2.49
N PRO A 613 11.29 21.66 3.76
CA PRO A 613 12.28 20.65 4.10
C PRO A 613 11.99 19.27 3.45
N TYR A 614 13.07 18.59 3.03
CA TYR A 614 13.02 17.25 2.45
C TYR A 614 12.19 17.10 1.17
N THR A 615 11.95 18.18 0.44
CA THR A 615 11.20 18.17 -0.83
C THR A 615 12.14 18.46 -2.00
N PRO A 616 12.68 17.46 -2.70
CA PRO A 616 13.55 17.69 -3.87
C PRO A 616 12.73 18.33 -5.00
N ARG A 617 13.35 19.23 -5.78
CA ARG A 617 12.70 19.79 -6.98
C ARG A 617 12.53 18.76 -8.08
N HIS A 618 13.50 17.87 -8.21
CA HIS A 618 13.55 16.83 -9.23
C HIS A 618 13.70 15.47 -8.58
N SER A 619 12.88 14.53 -8.97
CA SER A 619 13.04 13.12 -8.62
C SER A 619 12.55 12.24 -9.77
N GLY A 620 13.10 11.05 -9.90
CA GLY A 620 12.67 10.14 -10.95
C GLY A 620 13.21 8.73 -10.73
N ASN A 621 12.58 7.81 -11.44
CA ASN A 621 12.96 6.40 -11.47
C ASN A 621 12.90 5.92 -12.92
N VAL A 622 13.84 5.07 -13.29
CA VAL A 622 13.82 4.32 -14.54
C VAL A 622 14.07 2.86 -14.21
N SER A 623 13.28 1.97 -14.77
CA SER A 623 13.49 0.53 -14.66
C SER A 623 13.36 -0.12 -16.02
N ALA A 624 14.17 -1.15 -16.26
CA ALA A 624 14.13 -2.00 -17.43
C ALA A 624 14.18 -3.47 -17.01
N VAL A 625 13.31 -4.28 -17.57
CA VAL A 625 13.29 -5.72 -17.36
C VAL A 625 13.37 -6.39 -18.73
N TRP A 626 14.47 -7.08 -18.96
CA TRP A 626 14.62 -7.97 -20.11
C TRP A 626 14.33 -9.39 -19.66
N SER A 627 13.33 -10.00 -20.29
CA SER A 627 12.89 -11.36 -19.99
C SER A 627 13.04 -12.26 -21.21
N ASN A 628 13.56 -13.45 -20.99
CA ASN A 628 13.56 -14.51 -22.00
C ASN A 628 13.19 -15.85 -21.36
N SER A 629 13.09 -16.93 -22.14
CA SER A 629 12.73 -18.27 -21.65
C SER A 629 13.74 -18.86 -20.66
N TRP A 630 14.96 -18.31 -20.58
CA TRP A 630 16.03 -18.83 -19.76
C TRP A 630 16.27 -18.03 -18.48
N VAL A 631 16.22 -16.69 -18.55
CA VAL A 631 16.52 -15.79 -17.43
C VAL A 631 15.79 -14.47 -17.61
N SER A 632 15.49 -13.78 -16.51
CA SER A 632 15.04 -12.39 -16.51
C SER A 632 16.09 -11.51 -15.83
N VAL A 633 16.44 -10.41 -16.46
CA VAL A 633 17.39 -9.40 -15.96
C VAL A 633 16.66 -8.10 -15.75
N GLY A 634 16.63 -7.63 -14.52
CA GLY A 634 16.08 -6.34 -14.12
C GLY A 634 17.18 -5.33 -13.81
N TRP A 635 17.01 -4.10 -14.28
CA TRP A 635 17.79 -2.95 -13.88
C TRP A 635 16.87 -1.84 -13.43
N GLN A 636 17.31 -1.11 -12.42
CA GLN A 636 16.58 0.03 -11.90
C GLN A 636 17.58 1.12 -11.51
N MET A 637 17.18 2.36 -11.78
CA MET A 637 17.85 3.58 -11.31
C MET A 637 16.82 4.46 -10.59
N GLN A 638 17.15 4.94 -9.39
CA GLN A 638 16.45 5.99 -8.69
C GLN A 638 17.33 7.23 -8.60
N ALA A 639 16.79 8.40 -8.94
CA ALA A 639 17.49 9.67 -8.85
C ALA A 639 16.68 10.66 -8.00
N VAL A 640 17.35 11.34 -7.08
CA VAL A 640 16.75 12.36 -6.20
C VAL A 640 17.64 13.59 -6.22
N GLY A 641 17.08 14.73 -6.56
CA GLY A 641 17.75 16.01 -6.63
C GLY A 641 18.15 16.60 -5.28
N GLU A 642 18.80 17.73 -5.32
CA GLU A 642 19.16 18.49 -4.12
C GLU A 642 17.93 18.94 -3.35
N ARG A 643 18.06 19.00 -2.04
CA ARG A 643 17.03 19.44 -1.10
C ARG A 643 17.65 19.98 0.18
N TRP A 644 16.85 20.56 1.02
CA TRP A 644 17.24 21.07 2.33
C TRP A 644 16.56 20.30 3.46
N SER A 645 17.27 20.12 4.56
CA SER A 645 16.71 19.52 5.78
C SER A 645 15.93 20.50 6.64
N MET A 646 16.16 21.81 6.46
CA MET A 646 15.51 22.89 7.21
C MET A 646 14.99 23.97 6.26
N ILE A 647 14.00 24.75 6.73
CA ILE A 647 13.35 25.79 5.93
C ILE A 647 14.23 27.01 5.65
N GLN A 648 15.30 27.20 6.43
CA GLN A 648 16.25 28.30 6.23
C GLN A 648 17.00 28.17 4.91
N CYS A 649 17.11 26.96 4.35
CA CYS A 649 17.74 26.67 3.05
C CYS A 649 19.19 27.19 2.97
N THR A 650 19.95 27.16 4.06
CA THR A 650 21.38 27.49 4.08
C THR A 650 22.23 26.28 3.65
N ASP A 651 23.47 26.49 3.24
CA ASP A 651 24.36 25.43 2.79
C ASP A 651 24.59 24.35 3.85
N GLU A 652 24.57 24.70 5.12
CA GLU A 652 24.66 23.77 6.25
C GLU A 652 23.55 22.70 6.22
N TYR A 653 22.35 23.09 5.81
CA TYR A 653 21.16 22.21 5.74
C TYR A 653 20.95 21.58 4.36
N ARG A 654 21.87 21.83 3.45
CA ARG A 654 21.82 21.29 2.09
C ARG A 654 22.08 19.79 2.09
N MET A 655 21.29 19.05 1.36
CA MET A 655 21.44 17.62 1.09
C MET A 655 21.72 17.41 -0.40
N LYS A 656 22.82 16.77 -0.71
CA LYS A 656 23.29 16.53 -2.09
C LYS A 656 22.33 15.62 -2.84
N ALA A 657 22.29 15.79 -4.16
CA ALA A 657 21.61 14.86 -5.06
C ALA A 657 22.32 13.49 -5.05
N TYR A 658 21.52 12.43 -5.29
CA TYR A 658 22.05 11.08 -5.40
C TYR A 658 21.33 10.25 -6.47
N GLN A 659 22.01 9.21 -6.93
CA GLN A 659 21.46 8.17 -7.79
C GLN A 659 21.81 6.81 -7.17
N GLU A 660 20.85 5.91 -7.21
CA GLU A 660 20.97 4.54 -6.74
C GLU A 660 20.61 3.57 -7.87
N HIS A 661 21.44 2.54 -8.06
CA HIS A 661 21.22 1.52 -9.11
C HIS A 661 21.12 0.14 -8.48
N THR A 662 20.12 -0.61 -8.94
CA THR A 662 19.86 -2.00 -8.53
C THR A 662 19.82 -2.89 -9.76
N PHE A 663 20.49 -4.04 -9.70
CA PHE A 663 20.45 -5.10 -10.70
C PHE A 663 19.84 -6.35 -10.10
N THR A 664 18.96 -7.02 -10.85
CA THR A 664 18.32 -8.26 -10.41
C THR A 664 18.41 -9.30 -11.51
N LEU A 665 18.80 -10.50 -11.12
CA LEU A 665 18.82 -11.69 -11.98
C LEU A 665 17.81 -12.68 -11.39
N SER A 666 16.91 -13.22 -12.21
CA SER A 666 15.96 -14.24 -11.75
C SER A 666 15.77 -15.36 -12.78
N LYS A 667 15.60 -16.59 -12.29
CA LYS A 667 15.33 -17.77 -13.09
C LYS A 667 14.27 -18.63 -12.43
N GLU A 668 13.36 -19.13 -13.24
CA GLU A 668 12.32 -20.06 -12.84
C GLU A 668 12.61 -21.45 -13.39
N PHE A 669 12.47 -22.46 -12.52
CA PHE A 669 12.66 -23.88 -12.85
C PHE A 669 11.36 -24.63 -12.60
N SER A 670 10.85 -25.31 -13.59
CA SER A 670 9.73 -26.23 -13.48
C SER A 670 10.24 -27.62 -13.08
N LEU A 671 9.97 -28.07 -11.86
CA LEU A 671 10.47 -29.30 -11.26
C LEU A 671 9.49 -30.50 -11.42
N GLY A 672 8.68 -30.56 -12.45
CA GLY A 672 7.73 -31.65 -12.73
C GLY A 672 8.17 -32.56 -13.86
N LYS A 673 7.92 -33.86 -13.74
CA LYS A 673 8.14 -34.83 -14.84
C LYS A 673 7.19 -34.47 -16.01
N ARG A 674 7.73 -34.02 -17.12
CA ARG A 674 7.05 -33.99 -18.42
C ARG A 674 6.66 -35.42 -18.74
N LYS A 675 5.37 -35.80 -18.67
CA LYS A 675 4.93 -37.05 -19.30
C LYS A 675 5.20 -36.90 -20.79
N LYS A 676 6.23 -37.60 -21.31
CA LYS A 676 6.34 -37.91 -22.73
C LYS A 676 5.13 -38.76 -23.04
N ASN A 677 4.16 -38.24 -23.77
CA ASN A 677 3.20 -39.08 -24.47
C ASN A 677 4.02 -39.91 -25.45
N ILE A 678 4.16 -41.21 -25.14
CA ILE A 678 4.61 -42.21 -26.05
C ILE A 678 3.46 -42.33 -27.08
N GLU A 679 3.68 -41.79 -28.29
CA GLU A 679 2.84 -42.07 -29.42
C GLU A 679 3.04 -43.57 -29.79
N SER A 680 2.09 -44.40 -29.34
CA SER A 680 1.91 -45.69 -29.96
C SER A 680 1.23 -45.45 -31.31
N GLY A 681 2.03 -45.60 -32.38
CA GLY A 681 1.52 -45.54 -33.72
C GLY A 681 0.60 -46.72 -34.03
N SER A 682 -0.52 -46.45 -34.65
CA SER A 682 -1.15 -47.36 -35.61
C SER A 682 -1.97 -46.51 -36.58
N GLY A 683 -1.62 -46.67 -37.88
CA GLY A 683 -2.27 -45.97 -38.98
C GLY A 683 -3.65 -46.53 -39.32
N ALA A 684 -4.44 -45.73 -39.99
CA ALA A 684 -5.26 -46.07 -41.15
C ALA A 684 -6.10 -44.89 -41.65
N ARG A 685 -5.85 -44.53 -42.90
CA ARG A 685 -6.71 -44.11 -44.03
C ARG A 685 -7.95 -43.22 -43.80
N GLU A 686 -7.87 -42.03 -44.37
CA GLU A 686 -8.64 -41.42 -45.48
C GLU A 686 -10.14 -41.75 -45.62
N ASN A 687 -11.01 -40.72 -45.55
CA ASN A 687 -11.84 -40.31 -46.71
C ASN A 687 -12.72 -39.08 -46.40
N ALA A 688 -12.91 -38.32 -47.45
CA ALA A 688 -13.62 -37.07 -47.63
C ALA A 688 -15.13 -37.10 -47.33
N LEU A 689 -15.72 -35.92 -47.01
CA LEU A 689 -16.77 -35.30 -47.82
C LEU A 689 -17.31 -33.98 -47.22
N LYS A 690 -17.65 -33.10 -48.12
CA LYS A 690 -18.18 -31.73 -47.98
C LYS A 690 -19.60 -31.69 -47.42
N GLY A 691 -19.93 -30.53 -46.79
CA GLY A 691 -21.31 -30.14 -46.52
C GLY A 691 -21.45 -28.73 -45.97
N ASN A 692 -22.02 -27.88 -46.79
CA ASN A 692 -22.38 -26.46 -46.57
C ASN A 692 -23.57 -26.27 -45.63
N VAL A 693 -23.79 -24.95 -45.27
CA VAL A 693 -25.07 -24.30 -44.85
C VAL A 693 -25.09 -23.97 -43.37
N SER A 694 -25.35 -22.78 -42.88
CA SER A 694 -25.94 -21.51 -43.27
C SER A 694 -26.03 -20.64 -42.01
N GLU A 695 -25.82 -19.37 -42.21
CA GLU A 695 -26.15 -18.30 -41.23
C GLU A 695 -27.62 -18.26 -40.82
N LYS A 696 -27.90 -17.94 -39.57
CA LYS A 696 -28.80 -16.83 -39.21
C LYS A 696 -29.10 -16.77 -37.69
N ASN A 697 -29.20 -15.53 -37.24
CA ASN A 697 -29.85 -14.99 -36.03
C ASN A 697 -28.97 -14.74 -34.78
N ALA A 698 -28.35 -13.56 -34.84
CA ALA A 698 -28.08 -12.73 -33.69
C ALA A 698 -29.32 -11.93 -33.33
N LEU A 699 -29.54 -11.68 -32.07
CA LEU A 699 -29.91 -10.41 -31.43
C LEU A 699 -30.54 -10.64 -30.05
N ASN A 700 -30.06 -9.80 -29.13
CA ASN A 700 -30.59 -9.49 -27.81
C ASN A 700 -30.08 -10.29 -26.59
N GLY A 701 -29.33 -9.55 -25.79
CA GLY A 701 -29.00 -9.89 -24.42
C GLY A 701 -27.95 -8.95 -23.83
N ASN A 702 -28.36 -7.79 -23.35
CA ASN A 702 -27.56 -6.95 -22.46
C ASN A 702 -27.23 -7.72 -21.19
N GLY A 703 -26.01 -8.19 -21.04
CA GLY A 703 -25.45 -8.78 -19.83
C GLY A 703 -24.17 -8.05 -19.48
N SER A 704 -24.11 -7.58 -18.25
CA SER A 704 -23.04 -6.82 -17.62
C SER A 704 -21.62 -7.25 -17.98
N GLU A 705 -20.87 -6.35 -18.59
CA GLU A 705 -19.46 -6.52 -19.02
C GLU A 705 -18.41 -6.63 -17.90
N GLU A 706 -18.82 -6.65 -16.63
CA GLU A 706 -17.86 -6.68 -15.51
C GLU A 706 -17.27 -8.06 -15.19
N SER A 707 -17.86 -9.15 -15.64
CA SER A 707 -17.32 -10.51 -15.43
C SER A 707 -16.35 -10.97 -16.51
N ALA A 708 -16.21 -10.24 -17.63
CA ALA A 708 -15.32 -10.60 -18.73
C ALA A 708 -13.87 -10.09 -18.58
N LEU A 709 -13.54 -9.32 -17.55
CA LEU A 709 -12.20 -8.74 -17.34
C LEU A 709 -11.18 -9.70 -16.70
N TYR A 710 -11.59 -10.91 -16.29
CA TYR A 710 -10.69 -11.96 -15.77
C TYR A 710 -10.32 -13.03 -16.79
N GLY A 711 -10.69 -12.87 -18.03
CA GLY A 711 -10.40 -13.82 -19.09
C GLY A 711 -9.10 -13.51 -19.83
N ASN A 712 -8.06 -14.23 -19.51
CA ASN A 712 -6.89 -14.68 -20.27
C ASN A 712 -5.56 -14.49 -19.52
N ALA A 713 -5.51 -14.94 -18.26
CA ALA A 713 -4.29 -15.58 -17.79
C ALA A 713 -4.24 -16.92 -18.52
N SER A 714 -3.22 -17.14 -19.35
CA SER A 714 -3.01 -18.39 -20.08
C SER A 714 -3.25 -19.58 -19.16
N ARG A 715 -4.18 -20.47 -19.51
CA ARG A 715 -4.35 -21.76 -18.86
C ARG A 715 -2.99 -22.47 -18.93
N ARG A 716 -2.22 -22.35 -17.86
CA ARG A 716 -1.10 -23.27 -17.62
C ARG A 716 -1.74 -24.60 -17.27
N ASP A 717 -1.55 -25.59 -18.12
CA ASP A 717 -1.81 -26.99 -17.77
C ASP A 717 -0.82 -27.38 -16.65
N PHE A 718 -1.18 -27.07 -15.41
CA PHE A 718 -0.48 -27.50 -14.20
C PHE A 718 -0.81 -28.97 -13.92
N SER A 719 -0.39 -29.84 -14.83
CA SER A 719 -0.26 -31.24 -14.48
C SER A 719 0.96 -31.37 -13.56
N ARG A 720 0.73 -31.28 -12.24
CA ARG A 720 1.64 -31.67 -11.16
C ARG A 720 3.10 -31.20 -11.34
N GLY A 721 3.36 -29.92 -11.31
CA GLY A 721 4.70 -29.36 -11.39
C GLY A 721 4.96 -28.40 -10.25
N CYS A 722 5.98 -28.71 -9.43
CA CYS A 722 6.59 -27.81 -8.48
C CYS A 722 7.40 -26.74 -9.24
N VAL A 723 7.28 -25.48 -8.86
CA VAL A 723 8.03 -24.37 -9.48
C VAL A 723 9.00 -23.79 -8.47
N LEU A 724 10.30 -23.84 -8.79
CA LEU A 724 11.36 -23.19 -8.02
C LEU A 724 11.81 -21.91 -8.76
N LYS A 725 11.69 -20.77 -8.12
CA LYS A 725 12.22 -19.49 -8.61
C LYS A 725 13.39 -19.04 -7.74
N LEU A 726 14.52 -18.80 -8.38
CA LEU A 726 15.71 -18.24 -7.74
C LEU A 726 15.91 -16.82 -8.25
N SER A 727 16.21 -15.88 -7.35
CA SER A 727 16.57 -14.52 -7.73
C SER A 727 17.72 -14.00 -6.87
N PHE A 728 18.56 -13.18 -7.50
CA PHE A 728 19.69 -12.48 -6.88
C PHE A 728 19.57 -11.01 -7.24
N SER A 729 19.73 -10.12 -6.25
CA SER A 729 19.69 -8.68 -6.44
C SER A 729 20.93 -8.03 -5.83
N LEU A 730 21.56 -7.14 -6.59
CA LEU A 730 22.65 -6.26 -6.16
C LEU A 730 22.08 -4.86 -5.99
N LEU A 731 21.93 -4.42 -4.75
CA LEU A 731 21.33 -3.14 -4.36
C LEU A 731 22.44 -2.09 -4.23
N ASN A 732 22.14 -0.83 -4.58
CA ASN A 732 23.11 0.25 -4.55
C ASN A 732 24.45 -0.17 -5.17
N ALA A 733 24.41 -0.71 -6.39
CA ALA A 733 25.53 -1.41 -7.04
C ALA A 733 26.82 -0.57 -7.13
N PHE A 734 26.70 0.75 -7.24
CA PHE A 734 27.81 1.68 -7.31
C PHE A 734 28.26 2.22 -5.94
N ASN A 735 27.76 1.63 -4.84
CA ASN A 735 28.12 1.99 -3.47
C ASN A 735 27.99 3.50 -3.16
N LYS A 736 26.90 4.11 -3.63
CA LYS A 736 26.66 5.53 -3.38
C LYS A 736 26.35 5.76 -1.91
N GLN A 737 27.09 6.64 -1.25
CA GLN A 737 26.79 7.11 0.09
C GLN A 737 25.78 8.26 -0.01
N TYR A 738 24.65 8.15 0.66
CA TYR A 738 23.58 9.15 0.64
C TYR A 738 22.73 9.08 1.91
N GLU A 739 21.93 10.10 2.12
CA GLU A 739 20.98 10.21 3.23
C GLU A 739 19.60 10.56 2.66
N VAL A 740 18.54 9.95 3.17
CA VAL A 740 17.16 10.37 2.90
C VAL A 740 16.73 11.42 3.90
N ILE A 741 17.04 11.21 5.16
CA ILE A 741 16.94 12.16 6.27
C ILE A 741 18.36 12.55 6.68
N LYS A 742 18.59 13.83 6.91
CA LYS A 742 19.93 14.34 7.27
C LYS A 742 20.41 13.68 8.55
N TYR A 743 21.68 13.25 8.54
CA TYR A 743 22.32 12.49 9.62
C TYR A 743 21.81 11.07 9.81
N TYR A 744 21.05 10.54 8.84
CA TYR A 744 20.66 9.13 8.77
C TYR A 744 21.29 8.52 7.51
N PRO A 745 22.55 8.05 7.59
CA PRO A 745 23.22 7.45 6.45
C PRO A 745 22.50 6.18 6.02
N MET A 746 22.30 6.03 4.70
CA MET A 746 21.68 4.86 4.10
C MET A 746 22.74 3.77 3.85
N PRO A 747 22.32 2.48 3.81
CA PRO A 747 23.24 1.38 3.50
C PRO A 747 23.92 1.56 2.14
N GLY A 748 25.22 1.22 2.09
CA GLY A 748 25.98 1.14 0.86
C GLY A 748 25.56 -0.06 0.00
N ARG A 749 26.48 -0.51 -0.90
CA ARG A 749 26.24 -1.68 -1.75
C ARG A 749 25.94 -2.91 -0.91
N SER A 750 24.85 -3.59 -1.29
CA SER A 750 24.37 -4.80 -0.61
C SER A 750 23.78 -5.79 -1.61
N TRP A 751 23.60 -7.02 -1.17
CA TRP A 751 23.02 -8.07 -1.99
C TRP A 751 21.89 -8.80 -1.27
N GLN A 752 21.00 -9.41 -2.05
CA GLN A 752 19.94 -10.29 -1.57
C GLN A 752 19.77 -11.47 -2.52
N ALA A 753 19.55 -12.66 -1.96
CA ALA A 753 19.21 -13.86 -2.68
C ALA A 753 17.86 -14.40 -2.16
N THR A 754 16.98 -14.81 -3.07
CA THR A 754 15.65 -15.35 -2.73
C THR A 754 15.45 -16.67 -3.45
N ALA A 755 15.02 -17.70 -2.70
CA ALA A 755 14.51 -18.95 -3.22
C ALA A 755 13.00 -19.03 -2.92
N SER A 756 12.19 -19.30 -3.93
CA SER A 756 10.72 -19.42 -3.82
C SER A 756 10.26 -20.72 -4.44
N LEU A 757 9.67 -21.58 -3.63
CA LEU A 757 9.12 -22.87 -4.03
C LEU A 757 7.59 -22.77 -4.01
N THR A 758 6.95 -23.10 -5.12
CA THR A 758 5.49 -23.15 -5.26
C THR A 758 5.07 -24.58 -5.58
N LEU A 759 4.15 -25.12 -4.78
CA LEU A 759 3.60 -26.49 -4.86
C LEU A 759 2.11 -26.43 -5.20
#